data_89e80cad827b03ef25d636af1ad4ddc2
#
_entry.id   89e80cad827b03ef25d636af1ad4ddc2
#
_cell.length_a   1.000
_cell.length_b   1.000
_cell.length_c   1.000
_cell.angle_alpha   90.00
_cell.angle_beta   90.00
_cell.angle_gamma   90.00
#
_symmetry.space_group_name_H-M   'P 1'
#
loop_
_entity.id
_entity.type
_entity.pdbx_description
1 polymer ?
#
loop_
_entity_poly.entity_id
_entity_poly.type
_entity_poly.pdbx_seq_one_letter_code
_entity_poly.pdbx_strand_id
1 'polypeptide(L)'
;MYSTAFLDLPPMDTAGGAVRLPGSKSISNRVLLLAALSEGTTEVHDLLASDDTRVMLDALREIGCGVDEGAAARGTVRITGLGTTPARSPAKLFLGNAGTAMRPLTAALALLGGEFELSGVPRMHERPIGDLVEALLQLGCHISYLGNPGFPPLRIAHAGGVPPLALDAPVRVRGDVSSQFLTALLMALPLVAREQDVVIEVVGELISRPYIHITLQLLERFGIPVRHDDWQRFTIPAGSRYRSPGTIHVEADASSASYFIALGALAAPAPGQEPLRILGVGLDSIQGDIRFAEAARAMGAEVTGGPNWLEVRRGAWPLRAVDLDCNHIPDAAMTLAVMALYAQGTTTLRNIASWRVKETDRIAAMAQGCRRLGATVEEGPDFLRVTPPASAADWRAASIHTYDDHRIAMCFSLAAYNPAKLPVRIEDPKCVAKTFPDYFEALFSAAGTPVEHVPVICIDGPTASGKGTVAAAVAQRLGYRFLDSGAMYRITALAALRAGLSIDAAHQDRIAALARTLPVRFESGRIWLGEDDVTDAIRTEEAGMNASRVSALPPVREALVALQHSFRRLPGLVADGRDMGTVIFPGAALKVYLTASAACRAARRHKQLISKGISANIDDLRADLEARDIRDSTRPVAPLKPAQDALVLDNSLLSVEEAVEQVLAWWQQRQPFAHPAQD
;
A
#
# COMPACT_ATOMS: atom_id res chain seq x y z
N MET A 1 4.27 -0.68 -5.22
CA MET A 1 4.03 0.17 -4.02
C MET A 1 4.30 1.63 -4.34
N TYR A 2 3.38 2.54 -4.00
CA TYR A 2 3.49 3.98 -4.20
C TYR A 2 4.33 4.62 -3.10
N SER A 3 5.46 5.23 -3.47
CA SER A 3 6.39 5.92 -2.55
C SER A 3 6.42 7.44 -2.77
N THR A 4 5.36 7.98 -3.36
CA THR A 4 5.17 9.41 -3.62
C THR A 4 4.78 10.15 -2.34
N ALA A 5 4.97 11.48 -2.30
CA ALA A 5 4.55 12.29 -1.17
C ALA A 5 3.01 12.27 -0.98
N PHE A 6 2.29 12.15 -2.07
CA PHE A 6 0.83 11.99 -2.10
C PHE A 6 0.40 11.19 -3.33
N LEU A 7 -0.82 10.69 -3.31
CA LEU A 7 -1.48 10.02 -4.42
C LEU A 7 -2.86 10.64 -4.64
N ASP A 8 -3.09 11.19 -5.83
CA ASP A 8 -4.38 11.72 -6.23
C ASP A 8 -5.22 10.61 -6.85
N LEU A 9 -6.35 10.32 -6.22
CA LEU A 9 -7.33 9.35 -6.68
C LEU A 9 -8.40 10.10 -7.49
N PRO A 10 -8.51 9.86 -8.81
CA PRO A 10 -9.61 10.43 -9.59
C PRO A 10 -10.94 9.83 -9.16
N PRO A 11 -12.08 10.44 -9.54
CA PRO A 11 -13.40 9.86 -9.30
C PRO A 11 -13.50 8.44 -9.85
N MET A 12 -14.03 7.51 -9.05
CA MET A 12 -14.25 6.12 -9.41
C MET A 12 -15.75 5.81 -9.43
N ASP A 13 -16.17 4.86 -10.29
CA ASP A 13 -17.59 4.58 -10.53
C ASP A 13 -17.96 3.12 -10.32
N THR A 14 -17.09 2.19 -10.68
CA THR A 14 -17.38 0.76 -10.66
C THR A 14 -16.34 -0.02 -9.86
N ALA A 15 -16.75 -1.20 -9.39
CA ALA A 15 -15.84 -2.14 -8.74
C ALA A 15 -16.25 -3.58 -9.04
N GLY A 16 -15.27 -4.42 -9.39
CA GLY A 16 -15.53 -5.83 -9.70
C GLY A 16 -14.25 -6.62 -9.94
N GLY A 17 -14.41 -7.90 -10.30
CA GLY A 17 -13.31 -8.82 -10.50
C GLY A 17 -12.80 -9.43 -9.20
N ALA A 18 -11.57 -9.94 -9.18
CA ALA A 18 -11.01 -10.66 -8.04
C ALA A 18 -9.81 -9.94 -7.44
N VAL A 19 -9.76 -9.88 -6.11
CA VAL A 19 -8.66 -9.33 -5.33
C VAL A 19 -8.14 -10.38 -4.36
N ARG A 20 -6.84 -10.62 -4.35
CA ARG A 20 -6.17 -11.45 -3.33
C ARG A 20 -5.59 -10.55 -2.24
N LEU A 21 -5.95 -10.83 -1.01
CA LEU A 21 -5.45 -10.08 0.15
C LEU A 21 -4.10 -10.64 0.63
N PRO A 22 -3.26 -9.80 1.26
CA PRO A 22 -2.06 -10.25 1.95
C PRO A 22 -2.40 -11.03 3.22
N GLY A 23 -1.43 -11.78 3.74
CA GLY A 23 -1.56 -12.47 5.01
C GLY A 23 -1.87 -11.53 6.18
N SER A 24 -2.58 -12.02 7.18
CA SER A 24 -2.94 -11.25 8.37
C SER A 24 -1.70 -10.85 9.19
N LYS A 25 -1.53 -9.55 9.43
CA LYS A 25 -0.47 -9.03 10.32
C LYS A 25 -0.57 -9.63 11.72
N SER A 26 -1.77 -9.69 12.24
CA SER A 26 -2.03 -10.19 13.60
C SER A 26 -1.68 -11.66 13.77
N ILE A 27 -1.92 -12.47 12.75
CA ILE A 27 -1.54 -13.89 12.74
C ILE A 27 -0.05 -14.02 12.47
N SER A 28 0.49 -13.32 11.47
CA SER A 28 1.90 -13.39 11.09
C SER A 28 2.86 -13.18 12.25
N ASN A 29 2.75 -12.05 12.98
CA ASN A 29 3.67 -11.76 14.08
C ASN A 29 3.52 -12.74 15.25
N ARG A 30 2.30 -13.25 15.50
CA ARG A 30 2.10 -14.29 16.52
C ARG A 30 2.76 -15.60 16.12
N VAL A 31 2.51 -16.05 14.89
CA VAL A 31 3.10 -17.30 14.35
C VAL A 31 4.62 -17.24 14.36
N LEU A 32 5.21 -16.11 13.96
CA LEU A 32 6.67 -15.91 13.97
C LEU A 32 7.24 -16.06 15.38
N LEU A 33 6.62 -15.42 16.39
CA LEU A 33 7.09 -15.56 17.77
C LEU A 33 6.87 -16.97 18.32
N LEU A 34 5.71 -17.57 18.10
CA LEU A 34 5.43 -18.94 18.58
C LEU A 34 6.39 -19.95 17.94
N ALA A 35 6.68 -19.82 16.65
CA ALA A 35 7.67 -20.63 15.95
C ALA A 35 9.08 -20.42 16.54
N ALA A 36 9.43 -19.16 16.87
CA ALA A 36 10.71 -18.83 17.49
C ALA A 36 10.88 -19.42 18.89
N LEU A 37 9.81 -19.55 19.66
CA LEU A 37 9.80 -20.14 21.00
C LEU A 37 9.69 -21.67 20.99
N SER A 38 9.39 -22.30 19.84
CA SER A 38 9.16 -23.73 19.71
C SER A 38 10.48 -24.51 19.57
N GLU A 39 10.41 -25.80 19.90
CA GLU A 39 11.40 -26.78 19.49
C GLU A 39 11.17 -27.17 18.04
N GLY A 40 12.28 -27.27 17.24
CA GLY A 40 12.25 -27.65 15.85
C GLY A 40 12.05 -26.49 14.87
N THR A 41 11.67 -26.82 13.64
CA THR A 41 11.49 -25.86 12.54
C THR A 41 10.03 -25.79 12.13
N THR A 42 9.53 -24.58 11.96
CA THR A 42 8.17 -24.30 11.44
C THR A 42 8.28 -23.66 10.07
N GLU A 43 7.61 -24.21 9.08
CA GLU A 43 7.44 -23.63 7.76
C GLU A 43 6.15 -22.80 7.74
N VAL A 44 6.30 -21.49 7.59
CA VAL A 44 5.19 -20.51 7.60
C VAL A 44 4.89 -20.09 6.17
N HIS A 45 3.69 -20.39 5.69
CA HIS A 45 3.20 -20.00 4.37
C HIS A 45 2.29 -18.79 4.43
N ASP A 46 2.20 -18.05 3.31
CA ASP A 46 1.36 -16.86 3.16
C ASP A 46 1.67 -15.76 4.19
N LEU A 47 2.93 -15.73 4.67
CA LEU A 47 3.38 -14.72 5.62
C LEU A 47 3.22 -13.33 4.99
N LEU A 48 2.69 -12.40 5.77
CA LEU A 48 2.64 -10.99 5.35
C LEU A 48 4.05 -10.45 5.14
N ALA A 49 4.32 -9.92 3.95
CA ALA A 49 5.55 -9.19 3.66
C ALA A 49 5.32 -7.69 3.96
N SER A 50 5.66 -7.24 5.16
CA SER A 50 5.42 -5.87 5.63
C SER A 50 6.54 -5.38 6.55
N ASP A 51 6.51 -4.08 6.88
CA ASP A 51 7.45 -3.51 7.82
C ASP A 51 7.36 -4.16 9.21
N ASP A 52 6.14 -4.44 9.70
CA ASP A 52 5.92 -5.06 11.01
C ASP A 52 6.47 -6.49 11.09
N THR A 53 6.35 -7.29 10.02
CA THR A 53 6.91 -8.65 10.00
C THR A 53 8.41 -8.66 9.76
N ARG A 54 8.93 -7.69 9.00
CA ARG A 54 10.38 -7.55 8.78
C ARG A 54 11.10 -7.26 10.10
N VAL A 55 10.64 -6.28 10.88
CA VAL A 55 11.30 -5.98 12.17
C VAL A 55 11.18 -7.14 13.16
N MET A 56 10.11 -7.95 13.10
CA MET A 56 9.99 -9.17 13.88
C MET A 56 11.04 -10.20 13.45
N LEU A 57 11.17 -10.49 12.15
CA LEU A 57 12.15 -11.44 11.63
C LEU A 57 13.58 -11.02 11.98
N ASP A 58 13.89 -9.74 11.87
CA ASP A 58 15.21 -9.19 12.22
C ASP A 58 15.48 -9.36 13.72
N ALA A 59 14.51 -9.07 14.59
CA ALA A 59 14.62 -9.31 16.02
C ALA A 59 14.82 -10.79 16.36
N LEU A 60 14.13 -11.71 15.67
CA LEU A 60 14.30 -13.14 15.88
C LEU A 60 15.71 -13.63 15.47
N ARG A 61 16.29 -13.08 14.40
CA ARG A 61 17.69 -13.36 14.01
C ARG A 61 18.67 -12.87 15.07
N GLU A 62 18.47 -11.67 15.58
CA GLU A 62 19.33 -11.08 16.61
C GLU A 62 19.36 -11.92 17.90
N ILE A 63 18.22 -12.46 18.32
CA ILE A 63 18.15 -13.32 19.50
C ILE A 63 18.58 -14.76 19.27
N GLY A 64 18.94 -15.13 18.01
CA GLY A 64 19.58 -16.41 17.69
C GLY A 64 18.67 -17.45 17.04
N CYS A 65 17.45 -17.11 16.62
CA CYS A 65 16.61 -18.01 15.84
C CYS A 65 17.16 -18.20 14.42
N GLY A 66 17.00 -19.40 13.87
CA GLY A 66 17.24 -19.64 12.44
C GLY A 66 16.07 -19.07 11.63
N VAL A 67 16.36 -18.17 10.69
CA VAL A 67 15.35 -17.57 9.79
C VAL A 67 15.83 -17.73 8.36
N ASP A 68 15.13 -18.55 7.58
CA ASP A 68 15.42 -18.82 6.16
C ASP A 68 14.26 -18.34 5.28
N GLU A 69 14.54 -17.34 4.44
CA GLU A 69 13.61 -16.74 3.46
C GLU A 69 13.93 -17.18 2.02
N GLY A 70 15.00 -17.98 1.82
CA GLY A 70 15.67 -18.10 0.52
C GLY A 70 15.22 -19.23 -0.39
N ALA A 71 14.38 -20.18 0.04
CA ALA A 71 14.18 -21.42 -0.71
C ALA A 71 12.76 -21.71 -1.17
N ALA A 72 11.78 -20.86 -0.84
CA ALA A 72 10.38 -21.19 -1.04
C ALA A 72 9.62 -20.13 -1.87
N ALA A 73 8.40 -20.49 -2.28
CA ALA A 73 7.50 -19.58 -2.97
C ALA A 73 7.34 -18.26 -2.20
N ARG A 74 7.05 -17.16 -2.90
CA ARG A 74 6.80 -15.84 -2.27
C ARG A 74 5.88 -15.97 -1.05
N GLY A 75 6.32 -15.42 0.10
CA GLY A 75 5.55 -15.46 1.35
C GLY A 75 5.77 -16.70 2.21
N THR A 76 6.78 -17.54 1.92
CA THR A 76 7.13 -18.68 2.76
C THR A 76 8.45 -18.42 3.49
N VAL A 77 8.45 -18.66 4.81
CA VAL A 77 9.63 -18.49 5.68
C VAL A 77 9.76 -19.70 6.59
N ARG A 78 10.97 -20.21 6.79
CA ARG A 78 11.27 -21.26 7.76
C ARG A 78 11.89 -20.65 9.01
N ILE A 79 11.30 -20.95 10.16
CA ILE A 79 11.79 -20.50 11.47
C ILE A 79 12.25 -21.73 12.25
N THR A 80 13.55 -21.77 12.57
CA THR A 80 14.08 -22.72 13.55
C THR A 80 14.12 -22.04 14.90
N GLY A 81 13.28 -22.51 15.82
CA GLY A 81 13.07 -21.87 17.10
C GLY A 81 14.23 -22.11 18.09
N LEU A 82 14.22 -21.36 19.17
CA LEU A 82 15.20 -21.48 20.27
C LEU A 82 15.03 -22.79 21.06
N GLY A 83 13.81 -23.27 21.20
CA GLY A 83 13.51 -24.44 22.03
C GLY A 83 14.02 -24.24 23.46
N THR A 84 15.01 -25.04 23.86
CA THR A 84 15.69 -24.93 25.18
C THR A 84 16.97 -24.09 25.13
N THR A 85 17.37 -23.60 23.97
CA THR A 85 18.58 -22.79 23.79
C THR A 85 18.34 -21.38 24.36
N PRO A 86 19.24 -20.84 25.20
CA PRO A 86 19.13 -19.46 25.65
C PRO A 86 19.14 -18.47 24.48
N ALA A 87 18.35 -17.40 24.61
CA ALA A 87 18.40 -16.31 23.65
C ALA A 87 19.78 -15.65 23.65
N ARG A 88 20.26 -15.24 22.47
CA ARG A 88 21.52 -14.52 22.33
C ARG A 88 21.39 -13.15 23.01
N SER A 89 22.28 -12.86 23.96
CA SER A 89 22.34 -11.57 24.66
C SER A 89 23.80 -11.17 24.92
N PRO A 90 24.13 -9.87 25.08
CA PRO A 90 23.22 -8.74 24.97
C PRO A 90 22.76 -8.48 23.52
N ALA A 91 21.52 -7.96 23.35
CA ALA A 91 21.01 -7.59 22.03
C ALA A 91 20.19 -6.28 22.08
N LYS A 92 20.24 -5.52 20.96
CA LYS A 92 19.45 -4.30 20.77
C LYS A 92 18.47 -4.53 19.64
N LEU A 93 17.19 -4.41 19.95
CA LEU A 93 16.10 -4.72 19.04
C LEU A 93 15.35 -3.43 18.65
N PHE A 94 15.41 -3.08 17.38
CA PHE A 94 14.63 -1.98 16.83
C PHE A 94 13.35 -2.52 16.19
N LEU A 95 12.20 -2.17 16.75
CA LEU A 95 10.89 -2.75 16.41
C LEU A 95 9.97 -1.79 15.66
N GLY A 96 10.51 -0.68 15.13
CA GLY A 96 9.77 0.29 14.33
C GLY A 96 8.51 0.80 15.06
N ASN A 97 7.36 0.76 14.38
CA ASN A 97 6.05 1.04 14.97
C ASN A 97 5.20 -0.24 15.17
N ALA A 98 5.86 -1.42 15.26
CA ALA A 98 5.21 -2.73 15.34
C ALA A 98 4.82 -3.09 16.77
N GLY A 99 3.64 -2.65 17.21
CA GLY A 99 3.11 -3.00 18.56
C GLY A 99 2.90 -4.49 18.78
N THR A 100 2.61 -5.25 17.71
CA THR A 100 2.47 -6.71 17.72
C THR A 100 3.80 -7.46 17.84
N ALA A 101 4.92 -6.77 17.69
CA ALA A 101 6.26 -7.28 17.97
C ALA A 101 6.76 -6.79 19.35
N MET A 102 6.65 -5.48 19.62
CA MET A 102 7.16 -4.85 20.85
C MET A 102 6.66 -5.54 22.12
N ARG A 103 5.34 -5.66 22.31
CA ARG A 103 4.76 -6.20 23.54
C ARG A 103 5.05 -7.69 23.75
N PRO A 104 4.80 -8.59 22.76
CA PRO A 104 5.08 -10.01 22.93
C PRO A 104 6.58 -10.31 23.12
N LEU A 105 7.48 -9.63 22.39
CA LEU A 105 8.92 -9.79 22.58
C LEU A 105 9.37 -9.29 23.97
N THR A 106 8.83 -8.17 24.47
CA THR A 106 9.14 -7.71 25.82
C THR A 106 8.81 -8.79 26.84
N ALA A 107 7.62 -9.39 26.78
CA ALA A 107 7.22 -10.45 27.70
C ALA A 107 8.07 -11.73 27.56
N ALA A 108 8.29 -12.18 26.33
CA ALA A 108 9.06 -13.39 26.06
C ALA A 108 10.52 -13.25 26.54
N LEU A 109 11.19 -12.14 26.21
CA LEU A 109 12.58 -11.90 26.58
C LEU A 109 12.76 -11.68 28.10
N ALA A 110 11.78 -11.05 28.75
CA ALA A 110 11.80 -10.90 30.22
C ALA A 110 11.77 -12.26 30.94
N LEU A 111 11.09 -13.26 30.35
CA LEU A 111 11.00 -14.62 30.94
C LEU A 111 12.09 -15.57 30.45
N LEU A 112 12.70 -15.31 29.29
CA LEU A 112 13.87 -16.09 28.81
C LEU A 112 15.15 -15.72 29.55
N GLY A 113 15.23 -14.51 30.12
CA GLY A 113 16.43 -13.98 30.75
C GLY A 113 17.47 -13.48 29.75
N GLY A 114 18.39 -12.63 30.24
CA GLY A 114 19.40 -11.98 29.42
C GLY A 114 19.35 -10.45 29.50
N GLU A 115 20.11 -9.79 28.65
CA GLU A 115 20.14 -8.32 28.54
C GLU A 115 19.64 -7.87 27.17
N PHE A 116 18.56 -7.10 27.15
CA PHE A 116 17.95 -6.64 25.91
C PHE A 116 17.55 -5.16 26.01
N GLU A 117 17.76 -4.43 24.93
CA GLU A 117 17.26 -3.07 24.75
C GLU A 117 16.25 -3.07 23.59
N LEU A 118 15.01 -2.68 23.86
CA LEU A 118 13.93 -2.65 22.88
C LEU A 118 13.55 -1.20 22.61
N SER A 119 13.60 -0.81 21.33
CA SER A 119 13.27 0.55 20.87
C SER A 119 12.44 0.54 19.59
N GLY A 120 12.02 1.72 19.18
CA GLY A 120 11.27 1.90 17.93
C GLY A 120 11.35 3.33 17.43
N VAL A 121 10.47 3.68 16.49
CA VAL A 121 10.32 5.06 16.00
C VAL A 121 9.70 5.97 17.08
N PRO A 122 9.79 7.32 16.97
CA PRO A 122 9.25 8.24 17.98
C PRO A 122 7.81 7.92 18.40
N ARG A 123 6.93 7.57 17.47
CA ARG A 123 5.55 7.20 17.78
C ARG A 123 5.45 5.97 18.69
N MET A 124 6.35 4.98 18.57
CA MET A 124 6.38 3.83 19.47
C MET A 124 6.67 4.25 20.93
N HIS A 125 7.43 5.32 21.11
CA HIS A 125 7.74 5.87 22.45
C HIS A 125 6.58 6.62 23.10
N GLU A 126 5.47 6.78 22.40
CA GLU A 126 4.21 7.36 22.89
C GLU A 126 3.11 6.31 23.08
N ARG A 127 3.34 5.07 22.69
CA ARG A 127 2.38 3.97 22.79
C ARG A 127 2.55 3.22 24.13
N PRO A 128 1.49 3.09 24.93
CA PRO A 128 1.61 2.55 26.29
C PRO A 128 2.07 1.10 26.30
N ILE A 129 2.91 0.77 27.31
CA ILE A 129 3.36 -0.59 27.64
C ILE A 129 3.40 -0.81 29.16
N GLY A 130 3.09 0.20 29.95
CA GLY A 130 3.22 0.20 31.40
C GLY A 130 2.49 -0.96 32.09
N ASP A 131 1.23 -1.20 31.76
CA ASP A 131 0.44 -2.29 32.37
C ASP A 131 1.06 -3.68 32.12
N LEU A 132 1.70 -3.90 30.97
CA LEU A 132 2.44 -5.14 30.71
C LEU A 132 3.72 -5.22 31.57
N VAL A 133 4.46 -4.11 31.64
CA VAL A 133 5.68 -4.04 32.44
C VAL A 133 5.36 -4.26 33.93
N GLU A 134 4.29 -3.67 34.47
CA GLU A 134 3.83 -3.90 35.83
C GLU A 134 3.51 -5.38 36.09
N ALA A 135 2.82 -6.04 35.15
CA ALA A 135 2.52 -7.48 35.26
C ALA A 135 3.82 -8.32 35.30
N LEU A 136 4.82 -7.97 34.51
CA LEU A 136 6.13 -8.65 34.47
C LEU A 136 6.96 -8.34 35.74
N LEU A 137 6.87 -7.12 36.28
CA LEU A 137 7.52 -6.75 37.55
C LEU A 137 6.89 -7.52 38.76
N GLN A 138 5.57 -7.74 38.75
CA GLN A 138 4.90 -8.60 39.73
C GLN A 138 5.47 -10.02 39.75
N LEU A 139 5.90 -10.52 38.60
CA LEU A 139 6.54 -11.83 38.47
C LEU A 139 8.01 -11.86 38.93
N GLY A 140 8.62 -10.70 39.15
CA GLY A 140 10.04 -10.60 39.53
C GLY A 140 10.98 -10.34 38.36
N CYS A 141 10.46 -10.01 37.15
CA CYS A 141 11.31 -9.61 36.02
C CYS A 141 11.95 -8.23 36.28
N HIS A 142 13.11 -8.00 35.70
CA HIS A 142 13.84 -6.73 35.83
C HIS A 142 13.73 -5.94 34.53
N ILE A 143 12.88 -4.92 34.49
CA ILE A 143 12.63 -4.05 33.35
C ILE A 143 12.75 -2.59 33.80
N SER A 144 13.45 -1.78 33.00
CA SER A 144 13.58 -0.33 33.20
C SER A 144 13.22 0.44 31.95
N TYR A 145 12.66 1.63 32.16
CA TYR A 145 12.37 2.56 31.07
C TYR A 145 13.63 3.39 30.78
N LEU A 146 13.98 3.51 29.49
CA LEU A 146 15.11 4.35 29.05
C LEU A 146 14.66 5.78 28.69
N GLY A 147 13.36 6.02 28.67
CA GLY A 147 12.72 7.30 28.43
C GLY A 147 11.59 7.54 29.43
N ASN A 148 10.42 7.93 28.93
CA ASN A 148 9.26 8.22 29.78
C ASN A 148 8.72 6.94 30.46
N PRO A 149 8.42 6.95 31.77
CA PRO A 149 7.79 5.84 32.45
C PRO A 149 6.47 5.43 31.79
N GLY A 150 6.27 4.12 31.62
CA GLY A 150 5.08 3.57 30.96
C GLY A 150 5.20 3.40 29.45
N PHE A 151 6.30 3.83 28.84
CA PHE A 151 6.51 3.83 27.38
C PHE A 151 7.90 3.27 27.00
N PRO A 152 8.05 2.67 25.82
CA PRO A 152 9.38 2.37 25.26
C PRO A 152 10.22 3.66 25.10
N PRO A 153 11.58 3.59 25.02
CA PRO A 153 12.38 2.37 24.98
C PRO A 153 12.53 1.70 26.33
N LEU A 154 12.77 0.37 26.31
CA LEU A 154 12.89 -0.47 27.49
C LEU A 154 14.27 -1.15 27.54
N ARG A 155 14.76 -1.38 28.75
CA ARG A 155 15.87 -2.29 29.03
C ARG A 155 15.40 -3.43 29.92
N ILE A 156 15.62 -4.66 29.46
CA ILE A 156 15.44 -5.89 30.23
C ILE A 156 16.87 -6.30 30.64
N ALA A 157 17.11 -6.52 31.92
CA ALA A 157 18.43 -6.86 32.41
C ALA A 157 18.33 -7.91 33.51
N HIS A 158 18.74 -9.15 33.19
CA HIS A 158 18.87 -10.22 34.16
C HIS A 158 20.11 -11.05 33.84
N ALA A 159 21.24 -10.69 34.42
CA ALA A 159 22.54 -11.26 34.14
C ALA A 159 22.73 -12.72 34.59
N GLY A 160 21.79 -13.31 35.28
CA GLY A 160 21.89 -14.66 35.86
C GLY A 160 21.00 -15.73 35.21
N GLY A 161 20.49 -15.48 34.01
CA GLY A 161 19.52 -16.39 33.36
C GLY A 161 18.07 -16.02 33.70
N VAL A 162 17.15 -17.00 33.85
CA VAL A 162 15.75 -16.73 34.22
C VAL A 162 15.67 -16.23 35.66
N PRO A 163 14.98 -15.10 35.93
CA PRO A 163 14.78 -14.62 37.31
C PRO A 163 13.98 -15.64 38.16
N PRO A 164 14.16 -15.66 39.48
CA PRO A 164 13.23 -16.39 40.34
C PRO A 164 11.84 -15.74 40.25
N LEU A 165 10.88 -16.48 39.68
CA LEU A 165 9.55 -15.96 39.36
C LEU A 165 8.55 -16.26 40.51
N ALA A 166 7.74 -15.29 40.84
CA ALA A 166 6.61 -15.42 41.77
C ALA A 166 5.37 -15.93 41.03
N LEU A 167 5.22 -17.24 40.92
CA LEU A 167 4.12 -17.90 40.20
C LEU A 167 2.98 -18.39 41.11
N ASP A 168 3.10 -18.20 42.43
CA ASP A 168 2.13 -18.70 43.44
C ASP A 168 0.83 -17.89 43.45
N ALA A 169 0.81 -16.69 42.86
CA ALA A 169 -0.36 -15.83 42.78
C ALA A 169 -0.71 -15.55 41.30
N PRO A 170 -1.99 -15.28 41.00
CA PRO A 170 -2.37 -14.87 39.61
C PRO A 170 -1.67 -13.59 39.18
N VAL A 171 -1.20 -13.57 37.93
CA VAL A 171 -0.65 -12.39 37.27
C VAL A 171 -1.79 -11.45 36.89
N ARG A 172 -1.81 -10.24 37.42
CA ARG A 172 -2.89 -9.28 37.16
C ARG A 172 -2.50 -8.33 36.02
N VAL A 173 -3.40 -8.16 35.06
CA VAL A 173 -3.20 -7.25 33.93
C VAL A 173 -4.47 -6.50 33.59
N ARG A 174 -4.37 -5.22 33.26
CA ARG A 174 -5.52 -4.43 32.80
C ARG A 174 -5.99 -4.87 31.43
N GLY A 175 -7.31 -5.06 31.28
CA GLY A 175 -7.96 -5.45 30.02
C GLY A 175 -8.57 -4.30 29.24
N ASP A 176 -8.75 -3.13 29.85
CA ASP A 176 -9.49 -1.98 29.33
C ASP A 176 -8.63 -0.95 28.56
N VAL A 177 -7.31 -1.17 28.47
CA VAL A 177 -6.40 -0.30 27.70
C VAL A 177 -6.00 -0.93 26.38
N SER A 178 -5.50 -2.18 26.42
CA SER A 178 -5.05 -2.88 25.22
C SER A 178 -5.05 -4.40 25.39
N SER A 179 -5.70 -5.13 24.48
CA SER A 179 -5.62 -6.60 24.45
C SER A 179 -4.21 -7.14 24.17
N GLN A 180 -3.28 -6.28 23.70
CA GLN A 180 -1.90 -6.70 23.42
C GLN A 180 -1.12 -7.06 24.69
N PHE A 181 -1.49 -6.52 25.85
CA PHE A 181 -0.84 -6.85 27.11
C PHE A 181 -1.16 -8.28 27.53
N LEU A 182 -2.42 -8.64 27.54
CA LEU A 182 -2.86 -10.02 27.78
C LEU A 182 -2.30 -10.99 26.72
N THR A 183 -2.34 -10.60 25.43
CA THR A 183 -1.72 -11.38 24.34
C THR A 183 -0.25 -11.68 24.62
N ALA A 184 0.52 -10.69 25.05
CA ALA A 184 1.95 -10.84 25.34
C ALA A 184 2.19 -11.83 26.49
N LEU A 185 1.41 -11.73 27.57
CA LEU A 185 1.49 -12.66 28.70
C LEU A 185 1.07 -14.08 28.31
N LEU A 186 -0.02 -14.25 27.57
CA LEU A 186 -0.47 -15.56 27.08
C LEU A 186 0.59 -16.26 26.21
N MET A 187 1.33 -15.48 25.39
CA MET A 187 2.38 -16.02 24.53
C MET A 187 3.72 -16.21 25.25
N ALA A 188 3.94 -15.62 26.41
CA ALA A 188 5.21 -15.74 27.13
C ALA A 188 5.17 -16.70 28.30
N LEU A 189 4.10 -16.71 29.09
CA LEU A 189 4.00 -17.50 30.31
C LEU A 189 4.07 -19.03 30.14
N PRO A 190 3.71 -19.64 28.98
CA PRO A 190 4.00 -21.07 28.76
C PRO A 190 5.48 -21.45 28.90
N LEU A 191 6.41 -20.50 28.70
CA LEU A 191 7.85 -20.73 28.90
C LEU A 191 8.20 -21.11 30.34
N VAL A 192 7.39 -20.66 31.30
CA VAL A 192 7.63 -20.82 32.75
C VAL A 192 6.60 -21.67 33.48
N ALA A 193 5.49 -22.06 32.84
CA ALA A 193 4.46 -22.93 33.35
C ALA A 193 4.92 -24.41 33.33
N ARG A 194 6.03 -24.73 34.03
CA ARG A 194 6.64 -26.06 33.96
C ARG A 194 6.12 -27.00 35.03
N GLU A 195 6.08 -26.56 36.25
CA GLU A 195 5.76 -27.38 37.42
C GLU A 195 4.33 -27.15 37.94
N GLN A 196 3.78 -25.98 37.69
CA GLN A 196 2.44 -25.59 38.15
C GLN A 196 1.68 -24.83 37.06
N ASP A 197 0.36 -24.79 37.20
CA ASP A 197 -0.51 -23.94 36.36
C ASP A 197 -0.17 -22.47 36.63
N VAL A 198 -0.10 -21.66 35.55
CA VAL A 198 0.06 -20.21 35.65
C VAL A 198 -1.26 -19.54 35.32
N VAL A 199 -1.71 -18.68 36.21
CA VAL A 199 -3.00 -18.00 36.10
C VAL A 199 -2.81 -16.52 35.80
N ILE A 200 -3.59 -16.01 34.82
CA ILE A 200 -3.69 -14.58 34.56
C ILE A 200 -5.09 -14.12 34.93
N GLU A 201 -5.19 -13.03 35.71
CA GLU A 201 -6.44 -12.33 36.00
C GLU A 201 -6.51 -10.99 35.26
N VAL A 202 -7.60 -10.79 34.52
CA VAL A 202 -7.86 -9.53 33.81
C VAL A 202 -8.59 -8.58 34.76
N VAL A 203 -8.02 -7.40 34.92
CA VAL A 203 -8.62 -6.33 35.73
C VAL A 203 -9.39 -5.40 34.81
N GLY A 204 -10.66 -5.15 35.14
CA GLY A 204 -11.55 -4.37 34.27
C GLY A 204 -12.18 -5.16 33.13
N GLU A 205 -12.79 -4.49 32.20
CA GLU A 205 -13.40 -5.11 31.02
C GLU A 205 -12.35 -5.44 29.97
N LEU A 206 -12.36 -6.67 29.46
CA LEU A 206 -11.47 -7.05 28.35
C LEU A 206 -12.00 -6.51 27.03
N ILE A 207 -11.29 -5.53 26.47
CA ILE A 207 -11.57 -4.99 25.15
C ILE A 207 -10.90 -5.80 24.04
N SER A 208 -11.45 -5.71 22.82
CA SER A 208 -10.86 -6.34 21.61
C SER A 208 -10.64 -7.86 21.77
N ARG A 209 -11.58 -8.57 22.40
CA ARG A 209 -11.57 -10.02 22.63
C ARG A 209 -11.21 -10.87 21.39
N PRO A 210 -11.58 -10.50 20.15
CA PRO A 210 -11.20 -11.27 18.98
C PRO A 210 -9.71 -11.50 18.82
N TYR A 211 -8.85 -10.55 19.21
CA TYR A 211 -7.39 -10.75 19.15
C TYR A 211 -6.87 -11.73 20.20
N ILE A 212 -7.56 -11.84 21.34
CA ILE A 212 -7.25 -12.89 22.33
C ILE A 212 -7.67 -14.25 21.78
N HIS A 213 -8.83 -14.32 21.12
CA HIS A 213 -9.28 -15.56 20.46
C HIS A 213 -8.26 -16.07 19.43
N ILE A 214 -7.74 -15.20 18.54
CA ILE A 214 -6.65 -15.54 17.62
C ILE A 214 -5.45 -16.12 18.38
N THR A 215 -5.08 -15.48 19.50
CA THR A 215 -3.94 -15.93 20.31
C THR A 215 -4.16 -17.32 20.89
N LEU A 216 -5.35 -17.59 21.44
CA LEU A 216 -5.71 -18.92 22.01
C LEU A 216 -5.69 -20.01 20.93
N GLN A 217 -6.29 -19.76 19.77
CA GLN A 217 -6.30 -20.69 18.63
C GLN A 217 -4.88 -21.02 18.13
N LEU A 218 -4.00 -20.02 18.07
CA LEU A 218 -2.61 -20.24 17.66
C LEU A 218 -1.83 -20.98 18.75
N LEU A 219 -2.00 -20.64 20.02
CA LEU A 219 -1.38 -21.36 21.14
C LEU A 219 -1.71 -22.85 21.10
N GLU A 220 -2.98 -23.19 20.86
CA GLU A 220 -3.43 -24.57 20.74
C GLU A 220 -2.72 -25.31 19.60
N ARG A 221 -2.56 -24.65 18.42
CA ARG A 221 -1.81 -25.21 17.28
C ARG A 221 -0.32 -25.45 17.61
N PHE A 222 0.25 -24.68 18.51
CA PHE A 222 1.62 -24.85 19.02
C PHE A 222 1.70 -25.71 20.30
N GLY A 223 0.62 -26.42 20.65
CA GLY A 223 0.57 -27.40 21.74
C GLY A 223 0.29 -26.83 23.13
N ILE A 224 -0.21 -25.59 23.23
CA ILE A 224 -0.53 -24.92 24.51
C ILE A 224 -2.06 -24.75 24.64
N PRO A 225 -2.77 -25.63 25.34
CA PRO A 225 -4.22 -25.55 25.54
C PRO A 225 -4.56 -24.65 26.73
N VAL A 226 -4.69 -23.35 26.50
CA VAL A 226 -5.08 -22.39 27.54
C VAL A 226 -6.59 -22.47 27.79
N ARG A 227 -6.99 -22.57 29.07
CA ARG A 227 -8.40 -22.49 29.49
C ARG A 227 -8.73 -21.08 29.96
N HIS A 228 -9.97 -20.63 29.78
CA HIS A 228 -10.40 -19.35 30.34
C HIS A 228 -11.82 -19.41 30.88
N ASP A 229 -12.09 -18.62 31.93
CA ASP A 229 -13.39 -18.42 32.54
C ASP A 229 -13.84 -16.97 32.27
N ASP A 230 -14.95 -16.81 31.56
CA ASP A 230 -15.62 -15.54 31.26
C ASP A 230 -14.71 -14.41 30.74
N TRP A 231 -13.59 -14.75 30.08
CA TRP A 231 -12.60 -13.80 29.57
C TRP A 231 -11.90 -12.97 30.67
N GLN A 232 -12.06 -13.36 31.93
CA GLN A 232 -11.44 -12.68 33.06
C GLN A 232 -10.30 -13.48 33.71
N ARG A 233 -10.32 -14.78 33.58
CA ARG A 233 -9.30 -15.65 34.15
C ARG A 233 -8.80 -16.63 33.07
N PHE A 234 -7.49 -16.66 32.88
CA PHE A 234 -6.83 -17.53 31.93
C PHE A 234 -5.87 -18.46 32.66
N THR A 235 -5.94 -19.76 32.37
CA THR A 235 -5.09 -20.77 33.03
C THR A 235 -4.23 -21.45 31.96
N ILE A 236 -2.92 -21.27 32.09
CA ILE A 236 -1.88 -21.94 31.32
C ILE A 236 -1.47 -23.19 32.09
N PRO A 237 -1.64 -24.40 31.52
CA PRO A 237 -1.44 -25.64 32.23
C PRO A 237 0.04 -25.90 32.53
N ALA A 238 0.31 -26.56 33.68
CA ALA A 238 1.61 -27.11 34.00
C ALA A 238 2.15 -28.02 32.91
N GLY A 239 3.47 -28.06 32.72
CA GLY A 239 4.11 -28.86 31.68
C GLY A 239 3.99 -28.28 30.28
N SER A 240 3.53 -27.04 30.12
CA SER A 240 3.44 -26.33 28.84
C SER A 240 4.78 -26.32 28.13
N ARG A 241 4.79 -26.73 26.85
CA ARG A 241 5.96 -26.69 25.97
C ARG A 241 5.52 -26.38 24.55
N TYR A 242 6.14 -25.40 23.93
CA TYR A 242 5.91 -25.07 22.55
C TYR A 242 6.42 -26.16 21.61
N ARG A 243 5.56 -26.61 20.71
CA ARG A 243 5.88 -27.59 19.69
C ARG A 243 5.58 -27.01 18.31
N SER A 244 6.53 -27.08 17.41
CA SER A 244 6.30 -26.72 16.02
C SER A 244 5.19 -27.60 15.43
N PRO A 245 4.21 -27.02 14.73
CA PRO A 245 3.22 -27.80 13.96
C PRO A 245 3.81 -28.34 12.64
N GLY A 246 5.10 -28.11 12.37
CA GLY A 246 5.76 -28.42 11.10
C GLY A 246 5.44 -27.37 10.02
N THR A 247 4.18 -27.27 9.62
CA THR A 247 3.71 -26.32 8.60
C THR A 247 2.50 -25.55 9.12
N ILE A 248 2.45 -24.23 8.84
CA ILE A 248 1.32 -23.37 9.16
C ILE A 248 1.05 -22.37 8.04
N HIS A 249 -0.22 -22.16 7.70
CA HIS A 249 -0.67 -21.16 6.75
C HIS A 249 -1.28 -19.97 7.48
N VAL A 250 -0.86 -18.79 7.09
CA VAL A 250 -1.41 -17.52 7.59
C VAL A 250 -2.65 -17.18 6.77
N GLU A 251 -3.80 -17.02 7.43
CA GLU A 251 -5.00 -16.52 6.74
C GLU A 251 -4.76 -15.11 6.22
N ALA A 252 -5.43 -14.75 5.12
CA ALA A 252 -5.44 -13.38 4.64
C ALA A 252 -6.10 -12.43 5.65
N ASP A 253 -5.71 -11.15 5.63
CA ASP A 253 -6.10 -10.16 6.64
C ASP A 253 -7.57 -9.75 6.52
N ALA A 254 -8.39 -10.14 7.50
CA ALA A 254 -9.82 -9.81 7.56
C ALA A 254 -10.07 -8.30 7.74
N SER A 255 -9.16 -7.56 8.41
CA SER A 255 -9.26 -6.10 8.46
C SER A 255 -9.10 -5.49 7.07
N SER A 256 -8.16 -6.01 6.27
CA SER A 256 -7.95 -5.59 4.87
C SER A 256 -9.14 -5.94 3.98
N ALA A 257 -9.85 -7.04 4.29
CA ALA A 257 -11.09 -7.37 3.59
C ALA A 257 -12.15 -6.27 3.72
N SER A 258 -12.18 -5.52 4.82
CA SER A 258 -13.18 -4.47 5.06
C SER A 258 -13.18 -3.40 3.97
N TYR A 259 -12.01 -3.02 3.45
CA TYR A 259 -11.90 -2.01 2.39
C TYR A 259 -12.54 -2.49 1.08
N PHE A 260 -12.34 -3.76 0.73
CA PHE A 260 -12.91 -4.34 -0.49
C PHE A 260 -14.37 -4.75 -0.30
N ILE A 261 -14.80 -5.13 0.90
CA ILE A 261 -16.23 -5.30 1.21
C ILE A 261 -16.94 -3.95 1.05
N ALA A 262 -16.38 -2.88 1.60
CA ALA A 262 -16.92 -1.54 1.43
C ALA A 262 -16.91 -1.12 -0.04
N LEU A 263 -15.84 -1.39 -0.78
CA LEU A 263 -15.73 -1.10 -2.21
C LEU A 263 -16.89 -1.73 -3.00
N GLY A 264 -17.15 -3.03 -2.82
CA GLY A 264 -18.25 -3.73 -3.47
C GLY A 264 -19.64 -3.27 -3.01
N ALA A 265 -19.75 -2.73 -1.77
CA ALA A 265 -20.97 -2.13 -1.26
C ALA A 265 -21.26 -0.74 -1.86
N LEU A 266 -20.21 0.03 -2.18
CA LEU A 266 -20.33 1.40 -2.72
C LEU A 266 -20.52 1.41 -4.24
N ALA A 267 -19.95 0.44 -4.97
CA ALA A 267 -19.92 0.44 -6.42
C ALA A 267 -20.42 -0.88 -7.01
N ALA A 268 -21.19 -0.80 -8.09
CA ALA A 268 -21.56 -1.95 -8.89
C ALA A 268 -20.43 -2.31 -9.87
N PRO A 269 -20.33 -3.57 -10.34
CA PRO A 269 -19.40 -3.92 -11.39
C PRO A 269 -19.76 -3.23 -12.71
N ALA A 270 -18.76 -3.01 -13.57
CA ALA A 270 -18.99 -2.54 -14.92
C ALA A 270 -19.82 -3.57 -15.72
N PRO A 271 -20.54 -3.15 -16.78
CA PRO A 271 -21.27 -4.09 -17.63
C PRO A 271 -20.37 -5.22 -18.14
N GLY A 272 -20.75 -6.48 -17.87
CA GLY A 272 -19.99 -7.67 -18.25
C GLY A 272 -18.83 -8.01 -17.32
N GLN A 273 -18.61 -7.27 -16.24
CA GLN A 273 -17.63 -7.60 -15.21
C GLN A 273 -18.31 -8.39 -14.08
N GLU A 274 -17.59 -9.38 -13.53
CA GLU A 274 -18.04 -10.13 -12.36
C GLU A 274 -18.05 -9.25 -11.10
N PRO A 275 -18.93 -9.56 -10.14
CA PRO A 275 -18.92 -8.91 -8.83
C PRO A 275 -17.56 -9.00 -8.16
N LEU A 276 -17.34 -8.15 -7.16
CA LEU A 276 -16.07 -8.11 -6.47
C LEU A 276 -15.89 -9.37 -5.60
N ARG A 277 -14.87 -10.15 -5.91
CA ARG A 277 -14.50 -11.36 -5.19
C ARG A 277 -13.18 -11.16 -4.42
N ILE A 278 -13.22 -11.42 -3.12
CA ILE A 278 -12.09 -11.29 -2.20
C ILE A 278 -11.58 -12.69 -1.89
N LEU A 279 -10.28 -12.93 -2.09
CA LEU A 279 -9.66 -14.24 -1.95
C LEU A 279 -8.69 -14.28 -0.76
N GLY A 280 -8.65 -15.43 -0.09
CA GLY A 280 -7.72 -15.74 1.01
C GLY A 280 -8.33 -15.62 2.41
N VAL A 281 -9.57 -15.14 2.52
CA VAL A 281 -10.32 -15.07 3.78
C VAL A 281 -11.78 -15.44 3.52
N GLY A 282 -12.41 -16.18 4.42
CA GLY A 282 -13.81 -16.59 4.35
C GLY A 282 -14.61 -16.15 5.57
N LEU A 283 -15.92 -16.41 5.56
CA LEU A 283 -16.81 -16.08 6.68
C LEU A 283 -16.52 -16.91 7.96
N ASP A 284 -15.75 -17.97 7.85
CA ASP A 284 -15.30 -18.87 8.90
C ASP A 284 -13.92 -18.51 9.48
N SER A 285 -13.36 -17.34 9.10
CA SER A 285 -12.07 -16.85 9.61
C SER A 285 -12.04 -16.75 11.14
N ILE A 286 -10.91 -17.11 11.74
CA ILE A 286 -10.68 -16.93 13.19
C ILE A 286 -10.51 -15.45 13.58
N GLN A 287 -10.38 -14.55 12.61
CA GLN A 287 -10.19 -13.13 12.83
C GLN A 287 -11.53 -12.44 13.07
N GLY A 288 -11.67 -11.74 14.20
CA GLY A 288 -12.92 -11.07 14.55
C GLY A 288 -13.39 -10.03 13.54
N ASP A 289 -12.45 -9.37 12.86
CA ASP A 289 -12.75 -8.34 11.87
C ASP A 289 -13.52 -8.87 10.64
N ILE A 290 -13.62 -10.22 10.45
CA ILE A 290 -14.50 -10.80 9.42
C ILE A 290 -15.98 -10.46 9.66
N ARG A 291 -16.38 -10.20 10.92
CA ARG A 291 -17.73 -9.76 11.26
C ARG A 291 -18.09 -8.38 10.70
N PHE A 292 -17.12 -7.68 10.12
CA PHE A 292 -17.40 -6.51 9.29
C PHE A 292 -18.39 -6.82 8.15
N ALA A 293 -18.41 -8.07 7.64
CA ALA A 293 -19.41 -8.51 6.67
C ALA A 293 -20.86 -8.39 7.21
N GLU A 294 -21.06 -8.63 8.52
CA GLU A 294 -22.38 -8.45 9.18
C GLU A 294 -22.76 -6.95 9.23
N ALA A 295 -21.80 -6.09 9.63
CA ALA A 295 -21.99 -4.65 9.67
C ALA A 295 -22.28 -4.06 8.27
N ALA A 296 -21.56 -4.51 7.24
CA ALA A 296 -21.81 -4.10 5.86
C ALA A 296 -23.20 -4.53 5.36
N ARG A 297 -23.65 -5.75 5.70
CA ARG A 297 -25.02 -6.22 5.41
C ARG A 297 -26.09 -5.37 6.13
N ALA A 298 -25.84 -4.99 7.38
CA ALA A 298 -26.74 -4.08 8.10
C ALA A 298 -26.86 -2.72 7.40
N MET A 299 -25.76 -2.23 6.83
CA MET A 299 -25.77 -1.01 6.00
C MET A 299 -26.37 -1.23 4.60
N GLY A 300 -26.68 -2.46 4.20
CA GLY A 300 -27.38 -2.78 2.96
C GLY A 300 -26.54 -3.44 1.87
N ALA A 301 -25.27 -3.79 2.13
CA ALA A 301 -24.47 -4.55 1.19
C ALA A 301 -24.95 -6.01 1.08
N GLU A 302 -24.75 -6.62 -0.07
CA GLU A 302 -24.93 -8.06 -0.26
C GLU A 302 -23.55 -8.73 -0.19
N VAL A 303 -23.31 -9.51 0.88
CA VAL A 303 -22.06 -10.22 1.10
C VAL A 303 -22.36 -11.70 1.24
N THR A 304 -21.75 -12.50 0.39
CA THR A 304 -21.76 -13.98 0.48
C THR A 304 -20.33 -14.49 0.62
N GLY A 305 -20.13 -15.73 0.98
CA GLY A 305 -18.80 -16.27 1.11
C GLY A 305 -18.80 -17.75 1.45
N GLY A 306 -17.62 -18.36 1.35
CA GLY A 306 -17.31 -19.72 1.72
C GLY A 306 -15.90 -19.80 2.31
N PRO A 307 -15.31 -20.98 2.40
CA PRO A 307 -13.94 -21.13 2.84
C PRO A 307 -12.99 -20.29 1.94
N ASN A 308 -12.19 -19.42 2.55
CA ASN A 308 -11.17 -18.62 1.87
C ASN A 308 -11.64 -17.66 0.76
N TRP A 309 -12.92 -17.30 0.68
CA TRP A 309 -13.40 -16.29 -0.26
C TRP A 309 -14.67 -15.60 0.22
N LEU A 310 -14.83 -14.35 -0.24
CA LEU A 310 -16.05 -13.54 -0.10
C LEU A 310 -16.42 -13.00 -1.48
N GLU A 311 -17.72 -12.79 -1.72
CA GLU A 311 -18.26 -12.07 -2.88
C GLU A 311 -19.15 -10.95 -2.37
N VAL A 312 -18.96 -9.76 -2.94
CA VAL A 312 -19.66 -8.55 -2.51
C VAL A 312 -20.34 -7.91 -3.69
N ARG A 313 -21.61 -7.53 -3.48
CA ARG A 313 -22.43 -6.79 -4.43
C ARG A 313 -23.02 -5.57 -3.75
N ARG A 314 -23.19 -4.52 -4.52
CA ARG A 314 -23.95 -3.34 -4.11
C ARG A 314 -25.42 -3.74 -3.97
N GLY A 315 -25.95 -3.64 -2.74
CA GLY A 315 -27.35 -3.88 -2.44
C GLY A 315 -28.15 -2.58 -2.36
N ALA A 316 -28.69 -2.28 -1.17
CA ALA A 316 -29.45 -1.04 -0.97
C ALA A 316 -28.61 0.22 -1.20
N TRP A 317 -29.20 1.19 -1.89
CA TRP A 317 -28.54 2.47 -2.16
C TRP A 317 -29.54 3.63 -2.03
N PRO A 318 -29.21 4.75 -1.32
CA PRO A 318 -28.02 4.91 -0.45
C PRO A 318 -27.89 3.83 0.61
N LEU A 319 -26.71 3.69 1.23
CA LEU A 319 -26.53 2.79 2.35
C LEU A 319 -27.43 3.20 3.53
N ARG A 320 -27.72 2.29 4.43
CA ARG A 320 -28.47 2.54 5.66
C ARG A 320 -27.52 3.01 6.75
N ALA A 321 -27.91 4.03 7.50
CA ALA A 321 -27.23 4.41 8.72
C ALA A 321 -27.41 3.32 9.80
N VAL A 322 -26.39 3.13 10.63
CA VAL A 322 -26.37 2.12 11.69
C VAL A 322 -25.86 2.73 13.01
N ASP A 323 -26.24 2.11 14.11
CA ASP A 323 -25.68 2.37 15.44
C ASP A 323 -25.09 1.05 15.97
N LEU A 324 -23.76 0.96 16.00
CA LEU A 324 -23.07 -0.30 16.25
C LEU A 324 -22.05 -0.21 17.38
N ASP A 325 -22.02 -1.27 18.19
CA ASP A 325 -20.89 -1.59 19.06
C ASP A 325 -19.76 -2.22 18.24
N CYS A 326 -18.65 -1.53 18.15
CA CYS A 326 -17.50 -1.90 17.32
C CYS A 326 -16.41 -2.67 18.06
N ASN A 327 -16.63 -3.06 19.32
CA ASN A 327 -15.62 -3.77 20.11
C ASN A 327 -15.18 -5.10 19.48
N HIS A 328 -16.05 -5.73 18.66
CA HIS A 328 -15.79 -6.99 17.98
C HIS A 328 -15.07 -6.86 16.61
N ILE A 329 -15.03 -5.64 16.05
CA ILE A 329 -14.38 -5.33 14.77
C ILE A 329 -13.49 -4.09 14.90
N PRO A 330 -12.58 -4.04 15.89
CA PRO A 330 -11.96 -2.81 16.35
C PRO A 330 -11.10 -2.10 15.29
N ASP A 331 -10.53 -2.83 14.36
CA ASP A 331 -9.73 -2.23 13.28
C ASP A 331 -10.55 -2.05 11.99
N ALA A 332 -11.44 -2.97 11.65
CA ALA A 332 -12.28 -2.88 10.46
C ALA A 332 -13.37 -1.79 10.58
N ALA A 333 -13.80 -1.46 11.78
CA ALA A 333 -14.83 -0.44 12.02
C ALA A 333 -14.48 0.96 11.49
N MET A 334 -13.19 1.27 11.29
CA MET A 334 -12.79 2.53 10.65
C MET A 334 -13.37 2.67 9.24
N THR A 335 -13.49 1.57 8.51
CA THR A 335 -14.08 1.54 7.17
C THR A 335 -15.56 1.93 7.20
N LEU A 336 -16.31 1.60 8.29
CA LEU A 336 -17.70 2.01 8.45
C LEU A 336 -17.86 3.53 8.53
N ALA A 337 -16.89 4.25 9.10
CA ALA A 337 -16.95 5.71 9.17
C ALA A 337 -16.91 6.35 7.78
N VAL A 338 -16.19 5.75 6.82
CA VAL A 338 -16.20 6.21 5.42
C VAL A 338 -17.46 5.73 4.70
N MET A 339 -17.93 4.50 4.94
CA MET A 339 -19.22 4.03 4.39
C MET A 339 -20.38 4.91 4.85
N ALA A 340 -20.31 5.48 6.07
CA ALA A 340 -21.31 6.40 6.60
C ALA A 340 -21.50 7.66 5.74
N LEU A 341 -20.47 8.08 4.99
CA LEU A 341 -20.57 9.21 4.04
C LEU A 341 -21.58 8.94 2.90
N TYR A 342 -21.94 7.69 2.68
CA TYR A 342 -22.83 7.22 1.62
C TYR A 342 -24.16 6.70 2.19
N ALA A 343 -24.39 6.88 3.49
CA ALA A 343 -25.59 6.36 4.16
C ALA A 343 -26.70 7.41 4.21
N GLN A 344 -27.93 6.95 4.37
CA GLN A 344 -29.07 7.81 4.64
C GLN A 344 -29.24 7.96 6.15
N GLY A 345 -28.84 9.11 6.71
CA GLY A 345 -28.90 9.40 8.14
C GLY A 345 -27.53 9.30 8.84
N THR A 346 -27.55 9.46 10.15
CA THR A 346 -26.33 9.48 10.99
C THR A 346 -25.94 8.07 11.43
N THR A 347 -24.73 7.67 11.10
CA THR A 347 -24.11 6.42 11.61
C THR A 347 -23.35 6.70 12.90
N THR A 348 -23.55 5.84 13.91
CA THR A 348 -22.86 5.91 15.20
C THR A 348 -22.01 4.65 15.42
N LEU A 349 -20.71 4.83 15.69
CA LEU A 349 -19.78 3.80 16.05
C LEU A 349 -19.41 3.96 17.52
N ARG A 350 -19.67 2.94 18.36
CA ARG A 350 -19.45 2.96 19.81
C ARG A 350 -18.39 1.96 20.23
N ASN A 351 -17.90 2.13 21.47
CA ASN A 351 -16.89 1.27 22.10
C ASN A 351 -15.57 1.21 21.31
N ILE A 352 -15.12 2.38 20.84
CA ILE A 352 -13.89 2.55 20.07
C ILE A 352 -12.80 3.32 20.83
N ALA A 353 -12.84 3.39 22.14
CA ALA A 353 -11.84 4.09 22.96
C ALA A 353 -10.40 3.65 22.66
N SER A 354 -10.19 2.37 22.31
CA SER A 354 -8.88 1.85 21.94
C SER A 354 -8.25 2.54 20.71
N TRP A 355 -9.04 3.22 19.88
CA TRP A 355 -8.55 3.95 18.72
C TRP A 355 -7.65 5.13 19.08
N ARG A 356 -7.81 5.68 20.30
CA ARG A 356 -6.99 6.82 20.79
C ARG A 356 -5.51 6.48 20.95
N VAL A 357 -5.19 5.20 21.20
CA VAL A 357 -3.84 4.71 21.56
C VAL A 357 -3.21 3.79 20.51
N LYS A 358 -3.74 3.79 19.29
CA LYS A 358 -3.23 3.01 18.17
C LYS A 358 -2.06 3.73 17.45
N GLU A 359 -1.89 3.51 16.17
CA GLU A 359 -0.86 4.15 15.33
C GLU A 359 -0.96 5.67 15.36
N THR A 360 -2.17 6.19 15.43
CA THR A 360 -2.52 7.59 15.69
C THR A 360 -3.73 7.64 16.62
N ASP A 361 -4.19 8.85 17.00
CA ASP A 361 -5.55 9.04 17.50
C ASP A 361 -6.53 8.89 16.34
N ARG A 362 -7.02 7.66 16.14
CA ARG A 362 -7.87 7.31 15.01
C ARG A 362 -9.24 7.97 15.05
N ILE A 363 -9.78 8.27 16.25
CA ILE A 363 -11.06 8.98 16.37
C ILE A 363 -10.91 10.38 15.79
N ALA A 364 -9.90 11.13 16.23
CA ALA A 364 -9.63 12.47 15.73
C ALA A 364 -9.30 12.49 14.23
N ALA A 365 -8.45 11.57 13.76
CA ALA A 365 -8.06 11.47 12.36
C ALA A 365 -9.25 11.17 11.42
N MET A 366 -10.09 10.19 11.79
CA MET A 366 -11.30 9.85 11.02
C MET A 366 -12.31 11.00 11.02
N ALA A 367 -12.52 11.65 12.17
CA ALA A 367 -13.41 12.79 12.28
C ALA A 367 -12.95 13.95 11.38
N GLN A 368 -11.67 14.27 11.39
CA GLN A 368 -11.11 15.33 10.55
C GLN A 368 -11.23 15.00 9.06
N GLY A 369 -10.90 13.78 8.66
CA GLY A 369 -11.01 13.34 7.27
C GLY A 369 -12.45 13.42 6.75
N CYS A 370 -13.43 12.94 7.53
CA CYS A 370 -14.85 13.03 7.16
C CYS A 370 -15.32 14.48 7.06
N ARG A 371 -14.92 15.37 7.99
CA ARG A 371 -15.26 16.81 7.93
C ARG A 371 -14.67 17.49 6.69
N ARG A 372 -13.44 17.13 6.30
CA ARG A 372 -12.81 17.66 5.08
C ARG A 372 -13.58 17.29 3.82
N LEU A 373 -14.21 16.12 3.80
CA LEU A 373 -15.08 15.65 2.71
C LEU A 373 -16.47 16.28 2.71
N GLY A 374 -16.83 17.08 3.73
CA GLY A 374 -18.12 17.78 3.82
C GLY A 374 -19.12 17.17 4.80
N ALA A 375 -18.76 16.12 5.54
CA ALA A 375 -19.64 15.52 6.54
C ALA A 375 -19.70 16.34 7.84
N THR A 376 -20.80 16.18 8.57
CA THR A 376 -20.92 16.64 9.96
C THR A 376 -20.51 15.51 10.89
N VAL A 377 -19.58 15.77 11.81
CA VAL A 377 -19.04 14.74 12.67
C VAL A 377 -19.01 15.17 14.13
N GLU A 378 -19.58 14.33 15.00
CA GLU A 378 -19.46 14.41 16.45
C GLU A 378 -18.53 13.29 16.94
N GLU A 379 -17.56 13.62 17.75
CA GLU A 379 -16.60 12.67 18.32
C GLU A 379 -16.58 12.76 19.84
N GLY A 380 -16.38 11.63 20.50
CA GLY A 380 -16.25 11.53 21.95
C GLY A 380 -15.06 10.67 22.37
N PRO A 381 -14.93 10.35 23.66
CA PRO A 381 -13.81 9.55 24.14
C PRO A 381 -13.79 8.14 23.54
N ASP A 382 -14.95 7.58 23.21
CA ASP A 382 -15.13 6.19 22.77
C ASP A 382 -16.16 6.02 21.65
N PHE A 383 -16.57 7.10 20.99
CA PHE A 383 -17.53 7.05 19.89
C PHE A 383 -17.20 8.03 18.77
N LEU A 384 -17.78 7.75 17.60
CA LEU A 384 -17.78 8.61 16.42
C LEU A 384 -19.17 8.57 15.78
N ARG A 385 -19.77 9.75 15.55
CA ARG A 385 -21.01 9.91 14.79
C ARG A 385 -20.74 10.65 13.50
N VAL A 386 -21.14 10.07 12.39
CA VAL A 386 -20.92 10.63 11.06
C VAL A 386 -22.29 10.85 10.39
N THR A 387 -22.60 12.10 10.09
CA THR A 387 -23.73 12.48 9.25
C THR A 387 -23.19 12.86 7.87
N PRO A 388 -23.62 12.19 6.79
CA PRO A 388 -23.10 12.42 5.44
C PRO A 388 -23.37 13.84 4.96
N PRO A 389 -22.66 14.31 3.90
CA PRO A 389 -23.06 15.51 3.17
C PRO A 389 -24.50 15.40 2.69
N ALA A 390 -25.28 16.48 2.84
CA ALA A 390 -26.74 16.46 2.57
C ALA A 390 -27.05 16.24 1.08
N SER A 391 -26.17 16.67 0.20
CA SER A 391 -26.29 16.52 -1.26
C SER A 391 -24.90 16.35 -1.91
N ALA A 392 -24.88 16.03 -3.20
CA ALA A 392 -23.63 15.97 -3.97
C ALA A 392 -22.89 17.33 -3.96
N ALA A 393 -23.59 18.45 -3.90
CA ALA A 393 -23.00 19.79 -3.88
C ALA A 393 -22.26 20.13 -2.57
N ASP A 394 -22.55 19.39 -1.49
CA ASP A 394 -21.92 19.60 -0.17
C ASP A 394 -20.63 18.79 -0.01
N TRP A 395 -20.35 17.86 -0.92
CA TRP A 395 -19.09 17.16 -0.95
C TRP A 395 -17.95 18.11 -1.33
N ARG A 396 -16.77 17.84 -0.80
CA ARG A 396 -15.56 18.64 -1.05
C ARG A 396 -14.42 17.76 -1.51
N ALA A 397 -13.63 18.25 -2.45
CA ALA A 397 -12.33 17.66 -2.74
C ALA A 397 -11.42 17.83 -1.52
N ALA A 398 -10.77 16.77 -1.09
CA ALA A 398 -10.01 16.79 0.15
C ALA A 398 -8.64 16.14 0.00
N SER A 399 -7.64 16.76 0.62
CA SER A 399 -6.36 16.14 0.92
C SER A 399 -6.44 15.52 2.31
N ILE A 400 -6.22 14.21 2.39
CA ILE A 400 -6.31 13.41 3.60
C ILE A 400 -4.93 13.16 4.15
N HIS A 401 -4.65 13.73 5.30
CA HIS A 401 -3.43 13.44 6.05
C HIS A 401 -3.56 12.08 6.73
N THR A 402 -2.58 11.20 6.53
CA THR A 402 -2.66 9.81 6.99
C THR A 402 -2.10 9.58 8.38
N TYR A 403 -1.32 10.52 8.92
CA TYR A 403 -0.67 10.39 10.25
C TYR A 403 0.20 9.13 10.36
N ASP A 404 0.82 8.70 9.24
CA ASP A 404 1.56 7.43 9.15
C ASP A 404 0.71 6.21 9.56
N ASP A 405 -0.62 6.32 9.42
CA ASP A 405 -1.56 5.22 9.68
C ASP A 405 -2.14 4.68 8.38
N HIS A 406 -1.73 3.46 8.05
CA HIS A 406 -2.14 2.73 6.84
C HIS A 406 -3.66 2.62 6.70
N ARG A 407 -4.41 2.52 7.83
CA ARG A 407 -5.88 2.39 7.79
C ARG A 407 -6.56 3.68 7.38
N ILE A 408 -6.02 4.83 7.77
CA ILE A 408 -6.53 6.13 7.30
C ILE A 408 -6.41 6.21 5.77
N ALA A 409 -5.25 5.88 5.21
CA ALA A 409 -5.04 5.87 3.77
C ALA A 409 -6.04 4.95 3.03
N MET A 410 -6.17 3.71 3.51
CA MET A 410 -7.02 2.70 2.88
C MET A 410 -8.52 3.02 3.03
N CYS A 411 -8.97 3.49 4.18
CA CYS A 411 -10.36 3.89 4.40
C CYS A 411 -10.76 5.05 3.49
N PHE A 412 -9.97 6.13 3.50
CA PHE A 412 -10.33 7.33 2.73
C PHE A 412 -10.12 7.20 1.22
N SER A 413 -9.42 6.18 0.74
CA SER A 413 -9.38 5.89 -0.69
C SER A 413 -10.77 5.58 -1.27
N LEU A 414 -11.68 5.06 -0.44
CA LEU A 414 -13.07 4.79 -0.80
C LEU A 414 -13.89 6.08 -1.03
N ALA A 415 -13.43 7.23 -0.53
CA ALA A 415 -14.07 8.51 -0.78
C ALA A 415 -13.97 8.96 -2.25
N ALA A 416 -13.14 8.33 -3.06
CA ALA A 416 -13.09 8.55 -4.51
C ALA A 416 -14.37 8.13 -5.25
N TYR A 417 -15.27 7.38 -4.60
CA TYR A 417 -16.59 7.01 -5.13
C TYR A 417 -17.68 8.07 -4.85
N ASN A 418 -17.30 9.27 -4.42
CA ASN A 418 -18.26 10.33 -4.06
C ASN A 418 -19.14 10.74 -5.23
N PRO A 419 -20.43 11.09 -4.95
CA PRO A 419 -21.40 11.42 -6.00
C PRO A 419 -21.11 12.77 -6.70
N ALA A 420 -20.27 13.62 -6.11
CA ALA A 420 -19.84 14.89 -6.70
C ALA A 420 -18.74 14.72 -7.75
N LYS A 421 -18.23 13.51 -7.96
CA LYS A 421 -17.12 13.22 -8.87
C LYS A 421 -15.88 14.06 -8.61
N LEU A 422 -15.57 14.28 -7.34
CA LEU A 422 -14.40 15.01 -6.91
C LEU A 422 -13.22 14.04 -6.64
N PRO A 423 -11.99 14.43 -6.99
CA PRO A 423 -10.82 13.63 -6.63
C PRO A 423 -10.54 13.69 -5.12
N VAL A 424 -9.83 12.69 -4.63
CA VAL A 424 -9.36 12.61 -3.24
C VAL A 424 -7.85 12.42 -3.24
N ARG A 425 -7.14 13.24 -2.46
CA ARG A 425 -5.69 13.10 -2.27
C ARG A 425 -5.43 12.32 -0.99
N ILE A 426 -4.58 11.31 -1.09
CA ILE A 426 -4.02 10.58 0.06
C ILE A 426 -2.57 11.04 0.24
N GLU A 427 -2.28 11.69 1.36
CA GLU A 427 -0.90 12.06 1.72
C GLU A 427 -0.17 10.82 2.24
N ASP A 428 1.15 10.75 1.96
CA ASP A 428 2.01 9.63 2.38
C ASP A 428 1.40 8.23 2.10
N PRO A 429 1.07 7.89 0.84
CA PRO A 429 0.44 6.61 0.50
C PRO A 429 1.31 5.39 0.83
N LYS A 430 2.62 5.57 1.04
CA LYS A 430 3.55 4.48 1.40
C LYS A 430 3.26 3.87 2.78
N CYS A 431 2.53 4.58 3.66
CA CYS A 431 2.17 4.06 4.99
C CYS A 431 1.39 2.74 4.93
N VAL A 432 0.73 2.42 3.79
CA VAL A 432 0.04 1.12 3.59
C VAL A 432 0.99 -0.08 3.63
N ALA A 433 2.30 0.13 3.44
CA ALA A 433 3.32 -0.91 3.52
C ALA A 433 3.32 -1.69 4.84
N LYS A 434 2.73 -1.11 5.88
CA LYS A 434 2.62 -1.72 7.20
C LYS A 434 1.76 -2.98 7.22
N THR A 435 0.72 -3.07 6.37
CA THR A 435 -0.19 -4.21 6.34
C THR A 435 -0.58 -4.66 4.95
N PHE A 436 -0.54 -3.79 3.95
CA PHE A 436 -0.90 -4.10 2.58
C PHE A 436 -0.05 -3.29 1.59
N PRO A 437 1.22 -3.66 1.37
CA PRO A 437 2.15 -2.88 0.54
C PRO A 437 1.62 -2.55 -0.88
N ASP A 438 0.87 -3.45 -1.50
CA ASP A 438 0.33 -3.30 -2.85
C ASP A 438 -1.15 -2.90 -2.85
N TYR A 439 -1.62 -2.21 -1.79
CA TYR A 439 -3.03 -1.84 -1.63
C TYR A 439 -3.58 -1.02 -2.80
N PHE A 440 -2.87 0.03 -3.22
CA PHE A 440 -3.36 0.89 -4.29
C PHE A 440 -3.35 0.19 -5.64
N GLU A 441 -2.40 -0.71 -5.89
CA GLU A 441 -2.39 -1.57 -7.07
C GLU A 441 -3.61 -2.51 -7.07
N ALA A 442 -3.91 -3.11 -5.92
CA ALA A 442 -5.09 -3.96 -5.76
C ALA A 442 -6.39 -3.15 -5.91
N LEU A 443 -6.47 -1.94 -5.34
CA LEU A 443 -7.59 -1.02 -5.51
C LEU A 443 -7.80 -0.71 -6.99
N PHE A 444 -6.76 -0.28 -7.71
CA PHE A 444 -6.87 0.08 -9.12
C PHE A 444 -7.14 -1.11 -10.05
N SER A 445 -6.83 -2.34 -9.62
CA SER A 445 -7.19 -3.54 -10.38
C SER A 445 -8.68 -3.89 -10.29
N ALA A 446 -9.31 -3.54 -9.17
CA ALA A 446 -10.71 -3.78 -8.89
C ALA A 446 -11.62 -2.59 -9.26
N ALA A 447 -11.11 -1.37 -9.15
CA ALA A 447 -11.83 -0.15 -9.43
C ALA A 447 -11.90 0.17 -10.91
N GLY A 448 -13.01 0.75 -11.34
CA GLY A 448 -13.19 1.28 -12.69
C GLY A 448 -13.70 2.71 -12.67
N THR A 449 -13.34 3.44 -13.73
CA THR A 449 -13.83 4.79 -13.98
C THR A 449 -13.91 5.00 -15.49
N PRO A 450 -14.82 5.86 -16.01
CA PRO A 450 -14.79 6.29 -17.40
C PRO A 450 -13.40 6.80 -17.79
N VAL A 451 -12.93 6.42 -18.97
CA VAL A 451 -11.55 6.74 -19.40
C VAL A 451 -11.31 8.26 -19.40
N GLU A 452 -12.32 9.06 -19.69
CA GLU A 452 -12.26 10.53 -19.65
C GLU A 452 -11.98 11.10 -18.25
N HIS A 453 -12.32 10.39 -17.18
CA HIS A 453 -12.03 10.81 -15.80
C HIS A 453 -10.59 10.48 -15.36
N VAL A 454 -9.89 9.61 -16.08
CA VAL A 454 -8.47 9.35 -15.81
C VAL A 454 -7.64 10.54 -16.28
N PRO A 455 -6.96 11.27 -15.38
CA PRO A 455 -6.22 12.46 -15.78
C PRO A 455 -5.02 12.12 -16.67
N VAL A 456 -4.75 13.02 -17.64
CA VAL A 456 -3.61 12.92 -18.54
C VAL A 456 -2.82 14.23 -18.50
N ILE A 457 -1.51 14.10 -18.36
CA ILE A 457 -0.54 15.19 -18.55
C ILE A 457 0.23 14.88 -19.83
N CYS A 458 0.15 15.75 -20.83
CA CYS A 458 0.93 15.65 -22.06
C CYS A 458 2.16 16.52 -22.00
N ILE A 459 3.32 15.97 -22.35
CA ILE A 459 4.57 16.70 -22.48
C ILE A 459 5.09 16.51 -23.90
N ASP A 460 4.77 17.46 -24.75
CA ASP A 460 5.20 17.47 -26.14
C ASP A 460 6.43 18.34 -26.34
N GLY A 461 7.17 18.14 -27.42
CA GLY A 461 8.31 18.99 -27.73
C GLY A 461 9.29 18.36 -28.73
N PRO A 462 10.31 19.12 -29.19
CA PRO A 462 11.27 18.66 -30.16
C PRO A 462 12.20 17.57 -29.63
N THR A 463 12.94 16.96 -30.54
CA THR A 463 13.93 15.94 -30.17
C THR A 463 15.04 16.53 -29.30
N ALA A 464 15.53 15.75 -28.32
CA ALA A 464 16.59 16.12 -27.38
C ALA A 464 16.28 17.33 -26.46
N SER A 465 15.01 17.77 -26.35
CA SER A 465 14.58 18.80 -25.40
C SER A 465 14.63 18.35 -23.94
N GLY A 466 14.80 17.05 -23.66
CA GLY A 466 14.76 16.49 -22.30
C GLY A 466 13.37 16.06 -21.82
N LYS A 467 12.34 16.16 -22.71
CA LYS A 467 10.95 15.89 -22.35
C LYS A 467 10.72 14.50 -21.75
N GLY A 468 11.34 13.42 -22.30
CA GLY A 468 11.19 12.07 -21.76
C GLY A 468 11.70 11.94 -20.33
N THR A 469 12.81 12.60 -20.00
CA THR A 469 13.35 12.62 -18.64
C THR A 469 12.41 13.37 -17.68
N VAL A 470 11.94 14.56 -18.09
CA VAL A 470 10.98 15.36 -17.30
C VAL A 470 9.66 14.60 -17.14
N ALA A 471 9.11 14.02 -18.21
CA ALA A 471 7.85 13.28 -18.17
C ALA A 471 7.93 12.04 -17.28
N ALA A 472 9.01 11.27 -17.36
CA ALA A 472 9.23 10.11 -16.50
C ALA A 472 9.34 10.52 -15.00
N ALA A 473 10.06 11.60 -14.72
CA ALA A 473 10.19 12.12 -13.36
C ALA A 473 8.85 12.66 -12.81
N VAL A 474 8.08 13.38 -13.62
CA VAL A 474 6.73 13.83 -13.25
C VAL A 474 5.81 12.64 -12.98
N ALA A 475 5.83 11.62 -13.83
CA ALA A 475 5.05 10.40 -13.64
C ALA A 475 5.42 9.70 -12.32
N GLN A 476 6.72 9.58 -12.03
CA GLN A 476 7.21 8.99 -10.79
C GLN A 476 6.78 9.79 -9.56
N ARG A 477 6.86 11.12 -9.59
CA ARG A 477 6.49 12.02 -8.48
C ARG A 477 4.99 12.00 -8.19
N LEU A 478 4.15 11.77 -9.21
CA LEU A 478 2.68 11.68 -9.07
C LEU A 478 2.17 10.24 -8.88
N GLY A 479 3.02 9.24 -9.06
CA GLY A 479 2.59 7.84 -9.10
C GLY A 479 1.75 7.48 -10.34
N TYR A 480 1.85 8.27 -11.42
CA TYR A 480 1.10 8.07 -12.65
C TYR A 480 1.79 7.06 -13.57
N ARG A 481 1.01 6.48 -14.48
CA ARG A 481 1.55 5.69 -15.60
C ARG A 481 2.37 6.58 -16.52
N PHE A 482 3.35 6.00 -17.17
CA PHE A 482 4.19 6.71 -18.14
C PHE A 482 4.06 6.10 -19.53
N LEU A 483 3.85 6.94 -20.54
CA LEU A 483 3.86 6.58 -21.95
C LEU A 483 4.98 7.33 -22.68
N ASP A 484 6.01 6.60 -23.11
CA ASP A 484 6.97 7.05 -24.13
C ASP A 484 6.40 6.69 -25.53
N SER A 485 5.73 7.64 -26.18
CA SER A 485 5.16 7.39 -27.50
C SER A 485 6.26 7.15 -28.56
N GLY A 486 7.44 7.73 -28.37
CA GLY A 486 8.59 7.50 -29.24
C GLY A 486 9.06 6.03 -29.18
N ALA A 487 9.00 5.41 -28.01
CA ALA A 487 9.31 3.99 -27.85
C ALA A 487 8.34 3.11 -28.67
N MET A 488 7.05 3.44 -28.72
CA MET A 488 6.07 2.69 -29.53
C MET A 488 6.46 2.62 -31.01
N TYR A 489 6.87 3.75 -31.61
CA TYR A 489 7.33 3.77 -32.98
C TYR A 489 8.65 3.03 -33.18
N ARG A 490 9.57 3.07 -32.21
CA ARG A 490 10.83 2.31 -32.25
C ARG A 490 10.60 0.82 -32.17
N ILE A 491 9.70 0.36 -31.32
CA ILE A 491 9.33 -1.05 -31.19
C ILE A 491 8.62 -1.53 -32.49
N THR A 492 7.72 -0.72 -33.03
CA THR A 492 7.05 -1.03 -34.30
C THR A 492 8.05 -1.17 -35.44
N ALA A 493 9.03 -0.26 -35.51
CA ALA A 493 10.10 -0.33 -36.52
C ALA A 493 10.95 -1.61 -36.34
N LEU A 494 11.34 -1.93 -35.10
CA LEU A 494 12.08 -3.15 -34.80
C LEU A 494 11.29 -4.42 -35.15
N ALA A 495 10.01 -4.47 -34.84
CA ALA A 495 9.14 -5.59 -35.18
C ALA A 495 9.00 -5.75 -36.73
N ALA A 496 8.84 -4.64 -37.45
CA ALA A 496 8.77 -4.65 -38.92
C ALA A 496 10.07 -5.19 -39.54
N LEU A 497 11.24 -4.72 -39.08
CA LEU A 497 12.53 -5.20 -39.57
C LEU A 497 12.75 -6.69 -39.25
N ARG A 498 12.38 -7.14 -38.05
CA ARG A 498 12.43 -8.57 -37.66
C ARG A 498 11.52 -9.44 -38.52
N ALA A 499 10.40 -8.88 -39.02
CA ALA A 499 9.50 -9.53 -39.94
C ALA A 499 9.95 -9.44 -41.43
N GLY A 500 11.15 -8.88 -41.68
CA GLY A 500 11.71 -8.73 -43.05
C GLY A 500 10.99 -7.67 -43.87
N LEU A 501 10.29 -6.68 -43.26
CA LEU A 501 9.58 -5.63 -43.95
C LEU A 501 10.45 -4.37 -44.07
N SER A 502 10.52 -3.81 -45.28
CA SER A 502 11.09 -2.48 -45.47
C SER A 502 10.15 -1.40 -44.91
N ILE A 503 10.74 -0.36 -44.31
CA ILE A 503 9.96 0.75 -43.75
C ILE A 503 9.71 1.79 -44.86
N ASP A 504 8.68 1.56 -45.62
CA ASP A 504 8.26 2.40 -46.77
C ASP A 504 6.74 2.34 -46.99
N ALA A 505 6.23 3.14 -47.91
CA ALA A 505 4.82 3.21 -48.22
C ALA A 505 4.25 1.90 -48.82
N ALA A 506 5.07 1.08 -49.49
CA ALA A 506 4.62 -0.18 -50.06
C ALA A 506 4.27 -1.23 -49.00
N HIS A 507 4.89 -1.14 -47.80
CA HIS A 507 4.68 -2.08 -46.69
C HIS A 507 3.84 -1.49 -45.57
N GLN A 508 3.34 -0.26 -45.66
CA GLN A 508 2.67 0.46 -44.55
C GLN A 508 1.49 -0.31 -43.94
N ASP A 509 0.66 -1.00 -44.76
CA ASP A 509 -0.49 -1.74 -44.24
C ASP A 509 -0.10 -3.00 -43.49
N ARG A 510 0.98 -3.67 -43.90
CA ARG A 510 1.55 -4.81 -43.18
C ARG A 510 2.19 -4.37 -41.88
N ILE A 511 2.90 -3.24 -41.85
CA ILE A 511 3.47 -2.65 -40.62
C ILE A 511 2.34 -2.21 -39.69
N ALA A 512 1.26 -1.61 -40.22
CA ALA A 512 0.09 -1.24 -39.42
C ALA A 512 -0.60 -2.47 -38.80
N ALA A 513 -0.69 -3.58 -39.55
CA ALA A 513 -1.22 -4.83 -38.99
C ALA A 513 -0.37 -5.36 -37.82
N LEU A 514 0.95 -5.34 -37.95
CA LEU A 514 1.87 -5.65 -36.84
C LEU A 514 1.67 -4.72 -35.67
N ALA A 515 1.55 -3.41 -35.91
CA ALA A 515 1.39 -2.40 -34.85
C ALA A 515 0.12 -2.62 -34.02
N ARG A 516 -0.98 -3.10 -34.61
CA ARG A 516 -2.23 -3.40 -33.87
C ARG A 516 -2.11 -4.55 -32.87
N THR A 517 -1.19 -5.48 -33.11
CA THR A 517 -1.05 -6.72 -32.33
C THR A 517 0.29 -6.82 -31.61
N LEU A 518 1.01 -5.70 -31.46
CA LEU A 518 2.31 -5.67 -30.80
C LEU A 518 2.22 -6.19 -29.36
N PRO A 519 2.88 -7.30 -29.02
CA PRO A 519 2.90 -7.83 -27.65
C PRO A 519 3.93 -7.06 -26.79
N VAL A 520 3.66 -5.79 -26.51
CA VAL A 520 4.55 -4.92 -25.75
C VAL A 520 4.19 -4.92 -24.28
N ARG A 521 5.21 -5.09 -23.42
CA ARG A 521 5.11 -4.93 -21.97
C ARG A 521 6.14 -3.92 -21.47
N PHE A 522 5.76 -3.10 -20.51
CA PHE A 522 6.64 -2.18 -19.78
C PHE A 522 6.66 -2.63 -18.33
N GLU A 523 7.78 -3.20 -17.87
CA GLU A 523 7.94 -3.74 -16.53
C GLU A 523 9.27 -3.31 -15.92
N SER A 524 9.25 -2.76 -14.72
CA SER A 524 10.46 -2.43 -13.94
C SER A 524 11.50 -1.60 -14.73
N GLY A 525 11.04 -0.66 -15.56
CA GLY A 525 11.90 0.20 -16.38
C GLY A 525 12.47 -0.49 -17.63
N ARG A 526 12.08 -1.73 -17.92
CA ARG A 526 12.41 -2.49 -19.11
C ARG A 526 11.25 -2.55 -20.09
N ILE A 527 11.57 -2.77 -21.35
CA ILE A 527 10.63 -2.85 -22.46
C ILE A 527 10.76 -4.21 -23.12
N TRP A 528 9.65 -4.92 -23.17
CA TRP A 528 9.59 -6.29 -23.72
C TRP A 528 8.76 -6.32 -24.99
N LEU A 529 9.25 -7.03 -26.00
CA LEU A 529 8.49 -7.38 -27.21
C LEU A 529 8.30 -8.90 -27.22
N GLY A 530 7.11 -9.38 -26.85
CA GLY A 530 6.91 -10.77 -26.48
C GLY A 530 7.73 -11.13 -25.25
N GLU A 531 8.63 -12.10 -25.39
CA GLU A 531 9.54 -12.55 -24.33
C GLU A 531 10.94 -11.89 -24.40
N ASP A 532 11.20 -11.08 -25.44
CA ASP A 532 12.51 -10.45 -25.66
C ASP A 532 12.60 -9.09 -24.94
N ASP A 533 13.63 -8.87 -24.13
CA ASP A 533 14.02 -7.54 -23.63
C ASP A 533 14.61 -6.73 -24.79
N VAL A 534 13.90 -5.71 -25.24
CA VAL A 534 14.31 -4.83 -26.33
C VAL A 534 14.73 -3.45 -25.84
N THR A 535 14.91 -3.26 -24.54
CA THR A 535 15.19 -1.97 -23.91
C THR A 535 16.37 -1.25 -24.55
N ASP A 536 17.50 -1.94 -24.75
CA ASP A 536 18.69 -1.35 -25.34
C ASP A 536 18.60 -1.27 -26.88
N ALA A 537 18.00 -2.27 -27.50
CA ALA A 537 17.84 -2.32 -28.97
C ALA A 537 17.08 -1.12 -29.52
N ILE A 538 16.06 -0.64 -28.83
CA ILE A 538 15.25 0.51 -29.24
C ILE A 538 15.86 1.87 -28.89
N ARG A 539 16.97 1.91 -28.14
CA ARG A 539 17.64 3.15 -27.74
C ARG A 539 18.79 3.57 -28.68
N THR A 540 19.04 2.80 -29.72
CA THR A 540 20.06 3.11 -30.71
C THR A 540 19.66 4.27 -31.61
N GLU A 541 20.63 4.87 -32.29
CA GLU A 541 20.38 5.96 -33.27
C GLU A 541 19.62 5.46 -34.48
N GLU A 542 19.97 4.27 -34.96
CA GLU A 542 19.27 3.59 -36.03
C GLU A 542 17.80 3.34 -35.70
N ALA A 543 17.48 2.86 -34.47
CA ALA A 543 16.12 2.72 -34.01
C ALA A 543 15.36 4.06 -34.00
N GLY A 544 16.04 5.14 -33.69
CA GLY A 544 15.50 6.51 -33.74
C GLY A 544 15.16 6.98 -35.15
N MET A 545 16.04 6.68 -36.14
CA MET A 545 15.79 6.98 -37.56
C MET A 545 14.65 6.14 -38.11
N ASN A 546 14.61 4.86 -37.80
CA ASN A 546 13.56 3.95 -38.26
C ASN A 546 12.21 4.33 -37.65
N ALA A 547 12.17 4.73 -36.37
CA ALA A 547 10.96 5.29 -35.74
C ALA A 547 10.44 6.53 -36.46
N SER A 548 11.34 7.42 -36.92
CA SER A 548 10.95 8.61 -37.66
C SER A 548 10.31 8.24 -39.03
N ARG A 549 10.84 7.21 -39.71
CA ARG A 549 10.26 6.68 -40.96
C ARG A 549 8.90 6.05 -40.71
N VAL A 550 8.78 5.17 -39.72
CA VAL A 550 7.51 4.50 -39.36
C VAL A 550 6.45 5.52 -38.95
N SER A 551 6.82 6.55 -38.18
CA SER A 551 5.89 7.59 -37.72
C SER A 551 5.36 8.49 -38.86
N ALA A 552 5.98 8.47 -40.01
CA ALA A 552 5.50 9.18 -41.20
C ALA A 552 4.42 8.40 -41.96
N LEU A 553 4.18 7.13 -41.65
CA LEU A 553 3.19 6.26 -42.30
C LEU A 553 1.81 6.41 -41.63
N PRO A 554 0.80 7.02 -42.32
CA PRO A 554 -0.51 7.29 -41.67
C PRO A 554 -1.21 6.04 -41.15
N PRO A 555 -1.27 4.88 -41.87
CA PRO A 555 -1.93 3.69 -41.34
C PRO A 555 -1.27 3.14 -40.05
N VAL A 556 0.04 3.30 -39.88
CA VAL A 556 0.76 2.86 -38.70
C VAL A 556 0.44 3.77 -37.52
N ARG A 557 0.34 5.07 -37.72
CA ARG A 557 -0.07 6.02 -36.70
C ARG A 557 -1.45 5.69 -36.19
N GLU A 558 -2.41 5.46 -37.08
CA GLU A 558 -3.77 5.07 -36.75
C GLU A 558 -3.81 3.76 -35.92
N ALA A 559 -3.03 2.77 -36.38
CA ALA A 559 -2.92 1.48 -35.70
C ALA A 559 -2.42 1.60 -34.26
N LEU A 560 -1.52 2.55 -33.96
CA LEU A 560 -0.96 2.78 -32.62
C LEU A 560 -1.84 3.62 -31.70
N VAL A 561 -2.86 4.32 -32.20
CA VAL A 561 -3.75 5.16 -31.37
C VAL A 561 -4.40 4.35 -30.25
N ALA A 562 -5.00 3.20 -30.59
CA ALA A 562 -5.65 2.34 -29.61
C ALA A 562 -4.68 1.83 -28.53
N LEU A 563 -3.45 1.47 -28.93
CA LEU A 563 -2.42 1.04 -27.99
C LEU A 563 -2.00 2.20 -27.08
N GLN A 564 -1.80 3.40 -27.58
CA GLN A 564 -1.47 4.59 -26.76
C GLN A 564 -2.60 4.93 -25.79
N HIS A 565 -3.86 4.89 -26.24
CA HIS A 565 -5.03 5.10 -25.36
C HIS A 565 -5.12 4.05 -24.25
N SER A 566 -4.67 2.81 -24.47
CA SER A 566 -4.71 1.74 -23.48
C SER A 566 -3.81 2.00 -22.25
N PHE A 567 -2.87 2.95 -22.35
CA PHE A 567 -2.05 3.41 -21.21
C PHE A 567 -2.79 4.36 -20.27
N ARG A 568 -3.92 4.95 -20.71
CA ARG A 568 -4.74 5.84 -19.88
C ARG A 568 -5.51 5.01 -18.84
N ARG A 569 -4.85 4.72 -17.73
CA ARG A 569 -5.37 3.89 -16.62
C ARG A 569 -5.10 4.58 -15.30
N LEU A 570 -5.87 4.18 -14.28
CA LEU A 570 -5.71 4.64 -12.90
C LEU A 570 -4.24 4.51 -12.43
N PRO A 571 -3.77 5.46 -11.61
CA PRO A 571 -4.44 6.68 -11.16
C PRO A 571 -4.38 7.86 -12.14
N GLY A 572 -3.57 7.78 -13.20
CA GLY A 572 -3.38 8.80 -14.21
C GLY A 572 -2.26 8.45 -15.18
N LEU A 573 -2.05 9.28 -16.18
CA LEU A 573 -1.07 9.10 -17.24
C LEU A 573 -0.24 10.37 -17.47
N VAL A 574 1.09 10.22 -17.60
CA VAL A 574 1.97 11.21 -18.21
C VAL A 574 2.43 10.68 -19.56
N ALA A 575 2.12 11.40 -20.63
CA ALA A 575 2.43 11.02 -22.01
C ALA A 575 3.49 11.94 -22.61
N ASP A 576 4.62 11.34 -23.02
CA ASP A 576 5.73 12.00 -23.72
C ASP A 576 5.59 11.77 -25.23
N GLY A 577 5.63 12.86 -25.99
CA GLY A 577 5.57 12.75 -27.45
C GLY A 577 5.85 14.03 -28.22
N ARG A 578 5.12 14.18 -29.33
CA ARG A 578 5.15 15.36 -30.20
C ARG A 578 3.76 15.88 -30.54
N ASP A 579 2.75 15.06 -30.34
CA ASP A 579 1.37 15.28 -30.72
C ASP A 579 0.39 14.68 -29.68
N MET A 580 0.90 14.46 -28.47
CA MET A 580 0.09 13.89 -27.39
C MET A 580 -1.06 14.81 -27.03
N GLY A 581 -0.79 16.11 -26.83
CA GLY A 581 -1.80 17.10 -26.46
C GLY A 581 -2.62 17.64 -27.62
N THR A 582 -2.19 17.41 -28.89
CA THR A 582 -2.90 17.90 -30.07
C THR A 582 -3.74 16.82 -30.76
N VAL A 583 -3.31 15.55 -30.74
CA VAL A 583 -3.92 14.44 -31.48
C VAL A 583 -4.34 13.29 -30.61
N ILE A 584 -3.44 12.75 -29.78
CA ILE A 584 -3.70 11.50 -29.03
C ILE A 584 -4.60 11.74 -27.84
N PHE A 585 -4.31 12.77 -27.04
CA PHE A 585 -5.09 13.16 -25.84
C PHE A 585 -5.49 14.63 -25.89
N PRO A 586 -6.32 15.06 -26.87
CA PRO A 586 -6.69 16.47 -27.01
C PRO A 586 -7.45 17.02 -25.80
N GLY A 587 -8.07 16.16 -24.99
CA GLY A 587 -8.72 16.50 -23.72
C GLY A 587 -7.82 16.33 -22.50
N ALA A 588 -6.48 16.31 -22.64
CA ALA A 588 -5.58 16.18 -21.50
C ALA A 588 -5.74 17.34 -20.50
N ALA A 589 -5.71 17.00 -19.20
CA ALA A 589 -5.93 17.95 -18.12
C ALA A 589 -4.81 19.00 -17.98
N LEU A 590 -3.58 18.61 -18.37
CA LEU A 590 -2.44 19.52 -18.49
C LEU A 590 -1.67 19.21 -19.78
N LYS A 591 -1.38 20.25 -20.56
CA LYS A 591 -0.54 20.16 -21.76
C LYS A 591 0.66 21.06 -21.60
N VAL A 592 1.84 20.49 -21.74
CA VAL A 592 3.13 21.19 -21.65
C VAL A 592 3.86 21.02 -22.97
N TYR A 593 4.34 22.12 -23.54
CA TYR A 593 5.24 22.10 -24.67
C TYR A 593 6.64 22.43 -24.18
N LEU A 594 7.48 21.40 -24.03
CA LEU A 594 8.85 21.53 -23.55
C LEU A 594 9.80 21.83 -24.70
N THR A 595 10.43 22.98 -24.69
CA THR A 595 11.39 23.41 -25.70
C THR A 595 12.77 23.68 -25.10
N ALA A 596 13.77 23.72 -25.96
CA ALA A 596 15.11 24.22 -25.66
C ALA A 596 15.78 24.64 -26.97
N SER A 597 16.72 25.58 -26.91
CA SER A 597 17.46 26.04 -28.09
C SER A 597 18.19 24.89 -28.77
N ALA A 598 18.33 24.94 -30.10
CA ALA A 598 19.04 23.91 -30.88
C ALA A 598 20.48 23.70 -30.39
N ALA A 599 21.15 24.78 -29.99
CA ALA A 599 22.50 24.73 -29.42
C ALA A 599 22.54 23.94 -28.07
N CYS A 600 21.59 24.24 -27.19
CA CYS A 600 21.48 23.52 -25.89
C CYS A 600 21.19 22.03 -26.10
N ARG A 601 20.28 21.69 -27.01
CA ARG A 601 19.93 20.31 -27.35
C ARG A 601 21.10 19.54 -27.95
N ALA A 602 21.87 20.19 -28.86
CA ALA A 602 23.09 19.62 -29.44
C ALA A 602 24.16 19.35 -28.37
N ALA A 603 24.35 20.29 -27.44
CA ALA A 603 25.30 20.13 -26.35
C ALA A 603 24.91 18.97 -25.41
N ARG A 604 23.62 18.84 -25.06
CA ARG A 604 23.10 17.73 -24.26
C ARG A 604 23.31 16.38 -24.97
N ARG A 605 23.00 16.34 -26.27
CA ARG A 605 23.19 15.12 -27.07
C ARG A 605 24.65 14.73 -27.22
N HIS A 606 25.51 15.71 -27.46
CA HIS A 606 26.96 15.51 -27.53
C HIS A 606 27.50 14.91 -26.22
N LYS A 607 27.15 15.51 -25.06
CA LYS A 607 27.56 14.99 -23.75
C LYS A 607 27.09 13.54 -23.55
N GLN A 608 25.86 13.23 -23.98
CA GLN A 608 25.29 11.89 -23.89
C GLN A 608 26.02 10.85 -24.77
N LEU A 609 26.44 11.24 -25.98
CA LEU A 609 27.20 10.35 -26.88
C LEU A 609 28.63 10.12 -26.36
N ILE A 610 29.29 11.18 -25.93
CA ILE A 610 30.64 11.08 -25.34
C ILE A 610 30.65 10.18 -24.09
N SER A 611 29.63 10.28 -23.22
CA SER A 611 29.52 9.41 -22.03
C SER A 611 29.37 7.91 -22.38
N LYS A 612 28.92 7.60 -23.62
CA LYS A 612 28.83 6.25 -24.17
C LYS A 612 30.04 5.83 -25.02
N GLY A 613 31.09 6.65 -25.03
CA GLY A 613 32.28 6.40 -25.83
C GLY A 613 32.13 6.63 -27.34
N ILE A 614 31.06 7.33 -27.76
CA ILE A 614 30.78 7.62 -29.18
C ILE A 614 31.27 9.04 -29.47
N SER A 615 32.23 9.15 -30.39
CA SER A 615 32.67 10.45 -30.90
C SER A 615 31.62 11.09 -31.80
N ALA A 616 31.30 12.36 -31.57
CA ALA A 616 30.33 13.11 -32.34
C ALA A 616 30.75 14.59 -32.45
N ASN A 617 30.43 15.22 -33.61
CA ASN A 617 30.64 16.63 -33.84
C ASN A 617 29.39 17.39 -33.40
N ILE A 618 29.54 18.44 -32.59
CA ILE A 618 28.43 19.22 -32.05
C ILE A 618 27.68 20.02 -33.13
N ASP A 619 28.38 20.51 -34.13
CA ASP A 619 27.79 21.30 -35.25
C ASP A 619 26.93 20.39 -36.14
N ASP A 620 27.42 19.16 -36.43
CA ASP A 620 26.65 18.18 -37.17
C ASP A 620 25.40 17.76 -36.41
N LEU A 621 25.54 17.52 -35.11
CA LEU A 621 24.39 17.21 -34.25
C LEU A 621 23.35 18.33 -34.22
N ARG A 622 23.79 19.59 -34.21
CA ARG A 622 22.91 20.76 -34.28
C ARG A 622 22.17 20.83 -35.58
N ALA A 623 22.86 20.68 -36.72
CA ALA A 623 22.26 20.67 -38.07
C ALA A 623 21.24 19.52 -38.19
N ASP A 624 21.55 18.32 -37.72
CA ASP A 624 20.64 17.18 -37.73
C ASP A 624 19.37 17.43 -36.90
N LEU A 625 19.50 18.04 -35.71
CA LEU A 625 18.38 18.39 -34.88
C LEU A 625 17.47 19.43 -35.54
N GLU A 626 18.04 20.48 -36.10
CA GLU A 626 17.31 21.54 -36.86
C GLU A 626 16.57 20.93 -38.08
N ALA A 627 17.23 20.08 -38.85
CA ALA A 627 16.61 19.40 -39.98
C ALA A 627 15.46 18.48 -39.53
N ARG A 628 15.57 17.86 -38.38
CA ARG A 628 14.52 17.01 -37.80
C ARG A 628 13.34 17.85 -37.31
N ASP A 629 13.59 18.98 -36.66
CA ASP A 629 12.53 19.88 -36.20
C ASP A 629 11.72 20.42 -37.39
N ILE A 630 12.37 20.77 -38.50
CA ILE A 630 11.69 21.18 -39.73
C ILE A 630 10.79 20.05 -40.26
N ARG A 631 11.30 18.82 -40.33
CA ARG A 631 10.50 17.66 -40.76
C ARG A 631 9.31 17.41 -39.84
N ASP A 632 9.52 17.43 -38.52
CA ASP A 632 8.48 17.16 -37.54
C ASP A 632 7.40 18.26 -37.51
N SER A 633 7.78 19.54 -37.76
CA SER A 633 6.84 20.67 -37.75
C SER A 633 6.09 20.85 -39.09
N THR A 634 6.67 20.39 -40.24
CA THR A 634 6.07 20.56 -41.58
C THR A 634 5.34 19.34 -42.08
N ARG A 635 5.36 18.23 -41.33
CA ARG A 635 4.64 16.99 -41.74
C ARG A 635 3.13 17.26 -41.89
N PRO A 636 2.46 16.69 -42.92
CA PRO A 636 1.03 16.95 -43.14
C PRO A 636 0.10 16.36 -42.09
N VAL A 637 0.52 15.29 -41.42
CA VAL A 637 -0.26 14.62 -40.40
C VAL A 637 0.40 14.82 -39.04
N ALA A 638 -0.33 15.36 -38.07
CA ALA A 638 0.10 15.59 -36.68
C ALA A 638 1.44 16.36 -36.58
N PRO A 639 1.54 17.58 -37.14
CA PRO A 639 2.77 18.37 -37.06
C PRO A 639 3.16 18.69 -35.64
N LEU A 640 4.46 18.75 -35.35
CA LEU A 640 4.98 19.19 -34.08
C LEU A 640 4.65 20.67 -33.84
N LYS A 641 3.68 20.94 -33.04
CA LYS A 641 3.28 22.30 -32.63
C LYS A 641 2.67 22.27 -31.22
N PRO A 642 2.79 23.33 -30.44
CA PRO A 642 2.09 23.40 -29.17
C PRO A 642 0.57 23.34 -29.38
N ALA A 643 -0.14 22.66 -28.50
CA ALA A 643 -1.60 22.76 -28.44
C ALA A 643 -1.99 24.20 -28.05
N GLN A 644 -3.19 24.62 -28.42
CA GLN A 644 -3.64 25.99 -28.17
C GLN A 644 -3.65 26.36 -26.68
N ASP A 645 -3.94 25.38 -25.82
CA ASP A 645 -3.99 25.48 -24.36
C ASP A 645 -2.72 24.94 -23.65
N ALA A 646 -1.65 24.70 -24.41
CA ALA A 646 -0.39 24.23 -23.85
C ALA A 646 0.39 25.34 -23.16
N LEU A 647 0.94 25.02 -22.00
CA LEU A 647 1.93 25.87 -21.34
C LEU A 647 3.32 25.59 -21.93
N VAL A 648 3.99 26.63 -22.38
CA VAL A 648 5.34 26.53 -22.97
C VAL A 648 6.39 26.64 -21.88
N LEU A 649 7.28 25.64 -21.82
CA LEU A 649 8.42 25.63 -20.91
C LEU A 649 9.73 25.57 -21.69
N ASP A 650 10.46 26.68 -21.69
CA ASP A 650 11.83 26.69 -22.19
C ASP A 650 12.79 26.24 -21.11
N ASN A 651 13.35 25.04 -21.27
CA ASN A 651 14.29 24.46 -20.31
C ASN A 651 15.77 24.65 -20.73
N SER A 652 16.08 25.60 -21.61
CA SER A 652 17.45 25.82 -22.07
C SER A 652 18.40 26.11 -20.91
N LEU A 653 17.94 26.82 -19.89
CA LEU A 653 18.70 27.21 -18.70
C LEU A 653 18.28 26.47 -17.42
N LEU A 654 17.25 25.62 -17.49
CA LEU A 654 16.75 24.90 -16.33
C LEU A 654 17.44 23.54 -16.19
N SER A 655 17.66 23.13 -14.95
CA SER A 655 17.94 21.75 -14.60
C SER A 655 16.69 20.88 -14.83
N VAL A 656 16.87 19.57 -14.84
CA VAL A 656 15.75 18.63 -14.94
C VAL A 656 14.79 18.79 -13.75
N GLU A 657 15.34 18.97 -12.54
CA GLU A 657 14.55 19.13 -11.32
C GLU A 657 13.69 20.40 -11.36
N GLU A 658 14.26 21.54 -11.75
CA GLU A 658 13.50 22.79 -11.89
C GLU A 658 12.38 22.67 -12.94
N ALA A 659 12.64 21.99 -14.06
CA ALA A 659 11.61 21.75 -15.06
C ALA A 659 10.49 20.82 -14.54
N VAL A 660 10.82 19.79 -13.77
CA VAL A 660 9.86 18.92 -13.10
C VAL A 660 9.01 19.69 -12.09
N GLU A 661 9.64 20.48 -11.22
CA GLU A 661 8.92 21.28 -10.21
C GLU A 661 7.97 22.28 -10.87
N GLN A 662 8.36 22.88 -12.00
CA GLN A 662 7.47 23.78 -12.73
C GLN A 662 6.24 23.07 -13.29
N VAL A 663 6.39 21.86 -13.84
CA VAL A 663 5.27 21.06 -14.34
C VAL A 663 4.37 20.63 -13.19
N LEU A 664 4.94 20.18 -12.07
CA LEU A 664 4.20 19.82 -10.87
C LEU A 664 3.44 21.01 -10.27
N ALA A 665 4.04 22.20 -10.24
CA ALA A 665 3.37 23.43 -9.79
C ALA A 665 2.14 23.74 -10.67
N TRP A 666 2.27 23.66 -11.99
CA TRP A 666 1.14 23.84 -12.90
C TRP A 666 0.07 22.76 -12.71
N TRP A 667 0.46 21.53 -12.43
CA TRP A 667 -0.48 20.46 -12.12
C TRP A 667 -1.24 20.73 -10.82
N GLN A 668 -0.54 21.14 -9.76
CA GLN A 668 -1.16 21.46 -8.46
C GLN A 668 -2.18 22.61 -8.55
N GLN A 669 -1.89 23.65 -9.34
CA GLN A 669 -2.81 24.77 -9.57
C GLN A 669 -4.15 24.35 -10.24
N ARG A 670 -4.17 23.21 -10.90
CA ARG A 670 -5.37 22.67 -11.57
C ARG A 670 -6.16 21.70 -10.70
N GLN A 671 -5.61 21.33 -9.53
CA GLN A 671 -6.27 20.44 -8.62
C GLN A 671 -7.27 21.22 -7.74
N PRO A 672 -8.45 20.62 -7.43
CA PRO A 672 -9.48 21.29 -6.63
C PRO A 672 -9.20 21.25 -5.11
N PHE A 673 -8.02 20.74 -4.70
CA PHE A 673 -7.68 20.66 -3.28
C PHE A 673 -7.40 22.06 -2.73
N ALA A 674 -8.04 22.41 -1.60
CA ALA A 674 -7.66 23.62 -0.88
C ALA A 674 -6.17 23.55 -0.54
N HIS A 675 -5.42 24.59 -0.88
CA HIS A 675 -4.06 24.73 -0.37
C HIS A 675 -4.15 24.66 1.16
N PRO A 676 -3.28 23.89 1.85
CA PRO A 676 -3.20 24.00 3.29
C PRO A 676 -2.97 25.48 3.59
N ALA A 677 -3.93 26.12 4.28
CA ALA A 677 -3.64 27.37 4.92
C ALA A 677 -2.40 27.11 5.78
N GLN A 678 -1.41 27.97 5.66
CA GLN A 678 -0.27 27.97 6.57
C GLN A 678 -0.85 28.27 7.97
N ASP A 679 -1.19 27.18 8.69
CA ASP A 679 -1.51 27.22 10.12
C ASP A 679 -0.22 26.94 10.91
#